data_0c3abfdb2afdb2f7f121ccccaefbf25d
#
_entry.id   0c3abfdb2afdb2f7f121ccccaefbf25d
#
_cell.length_a   1.000
_cell.length_b   1.000
_cell.length_c   1.000
_cell.angle_alpha   90.00
_cell.angle_beta   90.00
_cell.angle_gamma   90.00
#
_symmetry.space_group_name_H-M   'P 1'
#
loop_
_entity.id
_entity.type
_entity.pdbx_description
1 polymer ?
#
loop_
_entity_poly.entity_id
_entity_poly.type
_entity_poly.pdbx_seq_one_letter_code
_entity_poly.pdbx_strand_id
1 'polypeptide(L)'
;MGMIRTSTVSPKPSILVILSAMFTLITCVGSAQENQNVAKRQEPPRKTSLAWTAAEAREQLALNPRDPFLQYIAIQLSGGAAERPDGAAEWRRQLAERRGRVDVFNLFTGALAVQESLQLDAMTGGGNPRGPSKTVPFSKLQGPSIKSHPWEKMLGDQQPQVSPLARLVPSNQYFVQARSLTRLVDLVEAGDLWSMHLFNQAAQDATSSNVGDRLREQLAVRTDPLSKPFYDVVVDQVAITGSDLYLREGSDVTVIFALKQPAMFAARMNKFLDEAQEKYPSARRMNGEYLGVKYIHIASPDRKVHVFSAYPRPDLHVRANSRVGLERVLSAIQGRDAQGRTVERLGDTAEFRYIRTLMKEGADEEDAFVYLSDAFVRHIVGPKLKLTERRRLVAYNHMRMIGHAALLYRTQFGKEPESIAQLVDSGCAPAGFTNGDLTNPFGGRYALAPDGLTGLCSVNGLPSDLIPNAELPLDNVTQQEADEYQQFLDQYNSYWRTFFDPIAIRVKIDQKKFRAETIVLPLINNSIYNTMAATLGGKPQALDKLPVPKGNIFSVVVQLNKENLLRDNAVQSIFSRNLLIGPGSDLQDIGVDNFLRNGLGSQVGLHIYDSKPLFDLNFSNLVGQMFASGTGGFFFGNDALWITMLVASLNSPVYVSFDVKDNKIVDAFLARLDTELARLARRPPDVGWFQVENDFYHLTADPGEQGARSPATTAGNGDQPSVRTYSLSFGPLKWRFFSARIGSGFYIASKKFIIDDLTAAHRKLDEKASTVADTAPPPANRWQPAAHAMVRIRPENWKDVIPEYQLGWAENNRRGVLNHLSMLSSVARAAVAADPDLLKEDSALAGASIVIQAESLYGVKFLPADGGKYLLARDGKGIAHSIYGSQGDPRQHAAPTSGGEHADLLSGFAGATAELTFLEDGLHAVLTIERK
;
A
#
# COMPACT_ATOMS: atom_id res chain seq x y z
N MET A 1 23.27 -46.81 11.18
CA MET A 1 24.24 -46.97 10.09
C MET A 1 23.99 -45.79 9.15
N GLY A 2 24.77 -44.90 8.93
CA GLY A 2 26.12 -44.42 9.15
C GLY A 2 26.16 -43.09 8.44
N MET A 3 26.50 -42.09 9.17
CA MET A 3 27.77 -41.36 9.18
C MET A 3 28.00 -40.51 7.91
N ILE A 4 27.90 -39.15 8.08
CA ILE A 4 29.01 -38.20 8.29
C ILE A 4 29.73 -37.87 6.97
N ARG A 5 29.83 -36.62 6.54
CA ARG A 5 30.81 -35.61 6.95
C ARG A 5 30.66 -34.29 6.21
N THR A 6 30.80 -33.23 6.96
CA THR A 6 31.19 -31.87 6.67
C THR A 6 32.43 -31.73 5.78
N SER A 7 32.46 -30.68 4.91
CA SER A 7 33.70 -29.89 4.77
C SER A 7 33.42 -28.54 4.10
N THR A 8 33.67 -27.52 4.83
CA THR A 8 34.07 -26.16 4.42
C THR A 8 35.30 -26.23 3.51
N VAL A 9 35.34 -25.38 2.47
CA VAL A 9 36.52 -24.60 2.05
C VAL A 9 36.13 -23.54 1.03
N SER A 10 36.36 -22.26 1.36
CA SER A 10 36.66 -21.21 0.42
C SER A 10 38.10 -21.36 -0.02
N PRO A 11 38.48 -20.99 -1.23
CA PRO A 11 39.37 -19.84 -1.37
C PRO A 11 39.18 -18.95 -2.61
N LYS A 12 39.73 -17.77 -2.48
CA LYS A 12 40.05 -16.72 -3.47
C LYS A 12 41.20 -17.11 -4.42
N PRO A 13 41.66 -16.18 -5.24
CA PRO A 13 41.54 -16.14 -6.72
C PRO A 13 42.86 -16.33 -7.46
N SER A 14 42.83 -16.50 -8.77
CA SER A 14 43.99 -16.33 -9.69
C SER A 14 43.45 -16.14 -11.10
N ILE A 15 43.59 -15.03 -11.75
CA ILE A 15 44.69 -14.44 -12.55
C ILE A 15 45.28 -15.39 -13.61
N LEU A 16 45.38 -14.80 -14.80
CA LEU A 16 46.15 -15.17 -16.00
C LEU A 16 45.34 -15.93 -17.09
N VAL A 17 45.37 -15.64 -18.37
CA VAL A 17 46.25 -14.84 -19.28
C VAL A 17 45.59 -14.97 -20.65
N ILE A 18 45.30 -13.91 -21.36
CA ILE A 18 45.98 -13.29 -22.56
C ILE A 18 46.20 -14.28 -23.73
N LEU A 19 45.92 -13.74 -24.93
CA LEU A 19 46.33 -14.09 -26.27
C LEU A 19 45.51 -15.16 -27.05
N SER A 20 44.77 -14.77 -28.05
CA SER A 20 45.34 -14.83 -29.41
C SER A 20 44.48 -14.05 -30.39
N ALA A 21 45.11 -13.16 -31.00
CA ALA A 21 44.68 -12.33 -32.13
C ALA A 21 44.84 -13.07 -33.44
N MET A 22 44.21 -12.51 -34.45
CA MET A 22 44.63 -12.41 -35.87
C MET A 22 44.12 -13.45 -36.87
N PHE A 23 43.67 -12.80 -37.93
CA PHE A 23 43.58 -13.18 -39.34
C PHE A 23 42.42 -14.08 -39.80
N THR A 24 41.52 -13.52 -40.60
CA THR A 24 41.69 -13.59 -42.06
C THR A 24 40.71 -12.65 -42.78
N LEU A 25 41.30 -11.72 -43.51
CA LEU A 25 40.68 -11.03 -44.67
C LEU A 25 40.56 -12.00 -45.83
N ILE A 26 39.35 -12.14 -46.39
CA ILE A 26 39.22 -12.55 -47.79
C ILE A 26 38.19 -11.61 -48.46
N THR A 27 38.71 -10.89 -49.42
CA THR A 27 38.01 -10.12 -50.44
C THR A 27 37.22 -11.00 -51.38
N CYS A 28 35.93 -10.65 -51.56
CA CYS A 28 35.22 -10.98 -52.80
C CYS A 28 34.62 -9.71 -53.40
N VAL A 29 35.24 -9.31 -54.50
CA VAL A 29 34.73 -8.34 -55.45
C VAL A 29 33.66 -8.99 -56.27
N GLY A 30 32.46 -8.49 -56.24
CA GLY A 30 31.33 -8.83 -57.07
C GLY A 30 30.64 -7.57 -57.56
N SER A 31 30.86 -7.24 -58.83
CA SER A 31 30.21 -6.18 -59.59
C SER A 31 28.68 -6.33 -59.60
N ALA A 32 27.98 -5.30 -59.16
CA ALA A 32 26.55 -5.15 -59.43
C ALA A 32 26.26 -3.75 -59.98
N GLN A 33 25.57 -3.73 -61.10
CA GLN A 33 25.17 -2.60 -61.90
C GLN A 33 24.48 -1.49 -61.09
N GLU A 34 24.89 -0.28 -61.38
CA GLU A 34 24.24 0.98 -61.07
C GLU A 34 22.79 1.00 -61.61
N ASN A 35 21.80 1.06 -60.73
CA ASN A 35 20.53 1.64 -61.05
C ASN A 35 20.44 2.97 -60.29
N GLN A 36 20.68 4.05 -61.04
CA GLN A 36 20.50 5.42 -60.61
C GLN A 36 19.04 5.73 -60.42
N ASN A 37 18.53 5.63 -59.15
CA ASN A 37 17.42 6.41 -58.70
C ASN A 37 17.95 7.33 -57.57
N VAL A 38 18.32 8.54 -57.98
CA VAL A 38 18.71 9.63 -57.11
C VAL A 38 17.48 10.13 -56.37
N ALA A 39 17.11 9.46 -55.29
CA ALA A 39 16.31 10.08 -54.26
C ALA A 39 17.22 11.13 -53.57
N LYS A 40 16.80 12.41 -53.66
CA LYS A 40 17.45 13.51 -52.93
C LYS A 40 17.58 13.10 -51.46
N ARG A 41 18.80 12.72 -51.03
CA ARG A 41 19.14 12.64 -49.60
C ARG A 41 18.97 14.06 -49.04
N GLN A 42 17.92 14.29 -48.28
CA GLN A 42 17.85 15.46 -47.42
C GLN A 42 19.05 15.42 -46.49
N GLU A 43 19.78 16.51 -46.44
CA GLU A 43 20.89 16.68 -45.45
C GLU A 43 20.31 16.36 -44.05
N PRO A 44 21.03 15.59 -43.21
CA PRO A 44 20.57 15.30 -41.87
C PRO A 44 20.32 16.60 -41.10
N PRO A 45 19.21 16.75 -40.44
CA PRO A 45 18.87 17.99 -39.74
C PRO A 45 19.95 18.35 -38.72
N ARG A 46 20.30 19.64 -38.67
CA ARG A 46 21.37 20.16 -37.80
C ARG A 46 20.96 19.98 -36.33
N LYS A 47 21.84 19.40 -35.51
CA LYS A 47 21.60 19.19 -34.08
C LYS A 47 21.56 20.51 -33.33
N THR A 48 20.70 20.58 -32.29
CA THR A 48 20.57 21.74 -31.39
C THR A 48 21.79 21.84 -30.44
N SER A 49 21.97 22.98 -29.80
CA SER A 49 22.97 23.16 -28.73
C SER A 49 22.63 22.36 -27.46
N LEU A 50 21.39 21.91 -27.33
CA LEU A 50 20.88 21.11 -26.21
C LEU A 50 20.84 19.62 -26.50
N ALA A 51 21.40 19.16 -27.63
CA ALA A 51 21.44 17.76 -28.04
C ALA A 51 22.15 16.87 -26.99
N TRP A 52 21.57 15.70 -26.70
CA TRP A 52 22.22 14.72 -25.82
C TRP A 52 23.42 14.06 -26.47
N THR A 53 24.49 13.91 -25.69
CA THR A 53 25.63 13.04 -26.05
C THR A 53 25.55 11.72 -25.26
N ALA A 54 26.21 10.68 -25.79
CA ALA A 54 26.27 9.39 -25.10
C ALA A 54 27.01 9.47 -23.73
N ALA A 55 28.00 10.35 -23.61
CA ALA A 55 28.72 10.55 -22.37
C ALA A 55 27.85 11.23 -21.32
N GLU A 56 27.18 12.33 -21.70
CA GLU A 56 26.27 13.07 -20.79
C GLU A 56 25.09 12.19 -20.37
N ALA A 57 24.53 11.39 -21.28
CA ALA A 57 23.42 10.46 -20.95
C ALA A 57 23.84 9.43 -19.89
N ARG A 58 25.06 8.89 -19.99
CA ARG A 58 25.57 7.94 -18.98
C ARG A 58 25.88 8.60 -17.66
N GLU A 59 26.44 9.81 -17.65
CA GLU A 59 26.71 10.58 -16.43
C GLU A 59 25.39 10.88 -15.69
N GLN A 60 24.38 11.37 -16.41
CA GLN A 60 23.07 11.67 -15.82
C GLN A 60 22.35 10.39 -15.37
N LEU A 61 22.50 9.28 -16.08
CA LEU A 61 21.93 7.99 -15.65
C LEU A 61 22.60 7.47 -14.37
N ALA A 62 23.92 7.67 -14.21
CA ALA A 62 24.63 7.29 -12.98
C ALA A 62 24.09 8.05 -11.75
N LEU A 63 23.71 9.31 -11.93
CA LEU A 63 23.08 10.13 -10.89
C LEU A 63 21.60 9.77 -10.67
N ASN A 64 20.90 9.35 -11.72
CA ASN A 64 19.46 9.08 -11.74
C ASN A 64 19.15 7.69 -12.31
N PRO A 65 19.57 6.59 -11.66
CA PRO A 65 19.49 5.24 -12.24
C PRO A 65 18.06 4.74 -12.43
N ARG A 66 17.07 5.41 -11.85
CA ARG A 66 15.63 5.08 -11.96
C ARG A 66 14.91 5.82 -13.08
N ASP A 67 15.53 6.81 -13.70
CA ASP A 67 14.92 7.61 -14.77
C ASP A 67 14.79 6.77 -16.05
N PRO A 68 13.57 6.46 -16.51
CA PRO A 68 13.35 5.58 -17.66
C PRO A 68 13.78 6.24 -19.00
N PHE A 69 13.74 7.56 -19.11
CA PHE A 69 14.19 8.27 -20.28
C PHE A 69 15.73 8.22 -20.38
N LEU A 70 16.43 8.48 -19.27
CA LEU A 70 17.89 8.39 -19.23
C LEU A 70 18.38 6.96 -19.51
N GLN A 71 17.69 5.94 -19.02
CA GLN A 71 17.98 4.54 -19.38
C GLN A 71 17.83 4.31 -20.90
N TYR A 72 16.76 4.83 -21.47
CA TYR A 72 16.49 4.72 -22.90
C TYR A 72 17.59 5.37 -23.74
N ILE A 73 17.91 6.65 -23.47
CA ILE A 73 18.89 7.40 -24.27
C ILE A 73 20.32 6.90 -24.09
N ALA A 74 20.69 6.41 -22.90
CA ALA A 74 22.00 5.83 -22.67
C ALA A 74 22.26 4.59 -23.54
N ILE A 75 21.24 3.74 -23.71
CA ILE A 75 21.28 2.57 -24.59
C ILE A 75 21.28 3.01 -26.05
N GLN A 76 20.36 3.90 -26.43
CA GLN A 76 20.14 4.30 -27.82
C GLN A 76 21.37 5.03 -28.40
N LEU A 77 21.94 6.00 -27.66
CA LEU A 77 23.09 6.78 -28.10
C LEU A 77 24.40 6.00 -28.05
N SER A 78 24.45 4.88 -27.35
CA SER A 78 25.64 3.99 -27.30
C SER A 78 25.61 2.88 -28.36
N GLY A 79 24.70 2.92 -29.34
CA GLY A 79 24.60 1.92 -30.40
C GLY A 79 24.15 0.52 -29.92
N GLY A 80 23.40 0.43 -28.81
CA GLY A 80 22.93 -0.84 -28.26
C GLY A 80 23.98 -1.63 -27.45
N ALA A 81 25.22 -1.16 -27.36
CA ALA A 81 26.32 -1.83 -26.68
C ALA A 81 26.43 -1.50 -25.17
N ALA A 82 25.52 -0.69 -24.64
CA ALA A 82 25.50 -0.42 -23.19
C ALA A 82 25.01 -1.65 -22.43
N GLU A 83 25.85 -2.22 -21.59
CA GLU A 83 25.38 -3.15 -20.55
C GLU A 83 24.20 -2.51 -19.82
N ARG A 84 23.11 -3.26 -19.66
CA ARG A 84 21.97 -2.81 -18.86
C ARG A 84 22.53 -2.50 -17.47
N PRO A 85 22.37 -1.27 -16.96
CA PRO A 85 22.79 -0.98 -15.59
C PRO A 85 22.13 -1.99 -14.66
N ASP A 86 22.90 -2.63 -13.77
CA ASP A 86 22.41 -3.54 -12.73
C ASP A 86 21.33 -2.90 -11.82
N GLY A 87 21.18 -1.59 -11.89
CA GLY A 87 20.20 -0.81 -11.15
C GLY A 87 18.73 -1.23 -11.36
N ALA A 88 18.39 -1.79 -12.53
CA ALA A 88 17.00 -2.29 -12.74
C ALA A 88 16.77 -3.65 -12.04
N ALA A 89 17.80 -4.48 -11.90
CA ALA A 89 17.75 -5.71 -11.12
C ALA A 89 17.73 -5.38 -9.63
N GLU A 90 18.56 -4.44 -9.19
CA GLU A 90 18.60 -3.93 -7.83
C GLU A 90 17.29 -3.27 -7.42
N TRP A 91 16.72 -2.41 -8.27
CA TRP A 91 15.42 -1.79 -8.02
C TRP A 91 14.30 -2.85 -7.91
N ARG A 92 14.28 -3.86 -8.80
CA ARG A 92 13.31 -4.98 -8.69
C ARG A 92 13.50 -5.76 -7.41
N ARG A 93 14.74 -6.00 -6.98
CA ARG A 93 15.06 -6.64 -5.71
C ARG A 93 14.58 -5.79 -4.54
N GLN A 94 14.87 -4.49 -4.50
CA GLN A 94 14.41 -3.56 -3.47
C GLN A 94 12.88 -3.42 -3.46
N LEU A 95 12.24 -3.43 -4.62
CA LEU A 95 10.77 -3.43 -4.70
C LEU A 95 10.18 -4.74 -4.19
N ALA A 96 10.79 -5.88 -4.50
CA ALA A 96 10.39 -7.18 -3.98
C ALA A 96 10.64 -7.29 -2.47
N GLU A 97 11.73 -6.76 -1.96
CA GLU A 97 12.03 -6.66 -0.53
C GLU A 97 11.04 -5.73 0.20
N ARG A 98 10.63 -4.62 -0.42
CA ARG A 98 9.59 -3.74 0.13
C ARG A 98 8.21 -4.39 0.11
N ARG A 99 7.89 -5.18 -0.92
CA ARG A 99 6.64 -5.96 -1.02
C ARG A 99 6.58 -7.09 0.00
N GLY A 100 7.73 -7.66 0.38
CA GLY A 100 7.82 -8.69 1.41
C GLY A 100 7.81 -8.18 2.85
N ARG A 101 7.83 -6.86 3.06
CA ARG A 101 7.75 -6.29 4.42
C ARG A 101 6.30 -6.21 4.86
N VAL A 102 5.99 -6.98 5.89
CA VAL A 102 4.69 -6.89 6.57
C VAL A 102 4.63 -5.56 7.30
N ASP A 103 3.80 -4.64 6.83
CA ASP A 103 3.50 -3.39 7.50
C ASP A 103 2.34 -3.60 8.47
N VAL A 104 2.47 -3.05 9.68
CA VAL A 104 1.43 -3.10 10.72
C VAL A 104 0.10 -2.56 10.23
N PHE A 105 0.11 -1.48 9.47
CA PHE A 105 -1.12 -0.91 8.95
C PHE A 105 -1.84 -1.90 8.03
N ASN A 106 -1.14 -2.48 7.05
CA ASN A 106 -1.70 -3.48 6.13
C ASN A 106 -2.20 -4.73 6.87
N LEU A 107 -1.48 -5.14 7.93
CA LEU A 107 -1.84 -6.28 8.74
C LEU A 107 -3.14 -6.03 9.51
N PHE A 108 -3.24 -4.91 10.23
CA PHE A 108 -4.35 -4.61 11.13
C PHE A 108 -5.60 -4.05 10.44
N THR A 109 -5.50 -3.58 9.20
CA THR A 109 -6.66 -3.15 8.40
C THR A 109 -7.26 -4.27 7.55
N GLY A 110 -6.64 -5.46 7.52
CA GLY A 110 -7.03 -6.55 6.62
C GLY A 110 -6.56 -6.35 5.17
N ALA A 111 -5.86 -5.25 4.86
CA ALA A 111 -5.41 -4.95 3.50
C ALA A 111 -4.44 -6.03 2.97
N LEU A 112 -3.64 -6.64 3.84
CA LEU A 112 -2.78 -7.76 3.46
C LEU A 112 -3.58 -8.98 3.00
N ALA A 113 -4.68 -9.34 3.68
CA ALA A 113 -5.55 -10.45 3.27
C ALA A 113 -6.21 -10.16 1.91
N VAL A 114 -6.63 -8.90 1.68
CA VAL A 114 -7.16 -8.47 0.38
C VAL A 114 -6.10 -8.61 -0.72
N GLN A 115 -4.87 -8.19 -0.46
CA GLN A 115 -3.75 -8.31 -1.40
C GLN A 115 -3.40 -9.77 -1.70
N GLU A 116 -3.37 -10.63 -0.67
CA GLU A 116 -3.16 -12.07 -0.81
C GLU A 116 -4.24 -12.70 -1.70
N SER A 117 -5.50 -12.30 -1.55
CA SER A 117 -6.64 -12.82 -2.33
C SER A 117 -6.61 -12.37 -3.78
N LEU A 118 -6.35 -11.10 -4.06
CA LEU A 118 -6.47 -10.51 -5.39
C LEU A 118 -5.20 -10.67 -6.24
N GLN A 119 -4.02 -10.69 -5.62
CA GLN A 119 -2.71 -10.77 -6.29
C GLN A 119 -2.62 -9.92 -7.57
N LEU A 120 -3.07 -8.66 -7.50
CA LEU A 120 -3.18 -7.77 -8.66
C LEU A 120 -1.87 -7.64 -9.43
N ASP A 121 -0.75 -7.57 -8.73
CA ASP A 121 0.59 -7.42 -9.30
C ASP A 121 1.19 -8.71 -9.88
N ALA A 122 0.53 -9.87 -9.69
CA ALA A 122 1.04 -11.11 -10.22
C ALA A 122 0.93 -11.14 -11.76
N MET A 123 1.95 -11.69 -12.41
CA MET A 123 2.10 -11.80 -13.86
C MET A 123 2.32 -10.48 -14.63
N THR A 124 2.46 -9.33 -13.95
CA THR A 124 2.66 -8.03 -14.60
C THR A 124 4.08 -7.84 -15.17
N GLY A 125 5.05 -8.68 -14.81
CA GLY A 125 6.48 -8.54 -15.12
C GLY A 125 7.02 -9.38 -16.28
N GLY A 126 6.20 -9.95 -17.14
CA GLY A 126 6.66 -10.77 -18.26
C GLY A 126 7.20 -9.96 -19.44
N GLY A 127 8.30 -10.45 -20.06
CA GLY A 127 8.84 -9.87 -21.31
C GLY A 127 7.95 -10.17 -22.51
N ASN A 128 8.13 -9.37 -23.58
CA ASN A 128 7.47 -9.67 -24.84
C ASN A 128 8.01 -11.01 -25.40
N PRO A 129 7.13 -11.94 -25.82
CA PRO A 129 7.59 -13.19 -26.44
C PRO A 129 8.45 -12.87 -27.66
N ARG A 130 9.68 -13.39 -27.70
CA ARG A 130 10.59 -13.21 -28.85
C ARG A 130 10.44 -14.39 -29.79
N GLY A 131 10.10 -14.10 -31.04
CA GLY A 131 10.04 -15.10 -32.12
C GLY A 131 8.65 -15.69 -32.39
N PRO A 132 8.48 -16.49 -33.43
CA PRO A 132 7.22 -17.14 -33.80
C PRO A 132 6.88 -18.18 -32.73
N SER A 133 5.89 -17.89 -31.90
CA SER A 133 5.41 -18.81 -30.88
C SER A 133 4.12 -19.49 -31.32
N LYS A 134 3.98 -20.77 -30.97
CA LYS A 134 2.76 -21.53 -31.20
C LYS A 134 1.61 -20.82 -30.47
N THR A 135 0.50 -20.63 -31.15
CA THR A 135 -0.72 -20.03 -30.58
C THR A 135 -1.64 -21.10 -30.03
N VAL A 136 -2.25 -20.78 -28.90
CA VAL A 136 -3.24 -21.62 -28.21
C VAL A 136 -4.55 -20.82 -28.16
N PRO A 137 -5.69 -21.43 -28.55
CA PRO A 137 -6.99 -20.79 -28.34
C PRO A 137 -7.21 -20.47 -26.85
N PHE A 138 -7.66 -19.26 -26.57
CA PHE A 138 -7.94 -18.81 -25.20
C PHE A 138 -8.94 -19.74 -24.48
N SER A 139 -9.92 -20.32 -25.21
CA SER A 139 -10.92 -21.22 -24.66
C SER A 139 -10.37 -22.51 -24.03
N LYS A 140 -9.08 -22.83 -24.25
CA LYS A 140 -8.40 -23.96 -23.63
C LYS A 140 -7.82 -23.65 -22.24
N LEU A 141 -7.72 -22.39 -21.87
CA LEU A 141 -7.22 -21.99 -20.57
C LEU A 141 -8.32 -22.13 -19.50
N GLN A 142 -7.96 -22.71 -18.38
CA GLN A 142 -8.85 -22.87 -17.24
C GLN A 142 -8.54 -21.84 -16.17
N GLY A 143 -9.56 -21.36 -15.48
CA GLY A 143 -9.41 -20.50 -14.31
C GLY A 143 -9.13 -21.30 -13.05
N PRO A 144 -9.09 -20.64 -11.88
CA PRO A 144 -8.82 -21.31 -10.59
C PRO A 144 -9.88 -22.35 -10.27
N SER A 145 -9.41 -23.52 -9.77
CA SER A 145 -10.25 -24.68 -9.45
C SER A 145 -10.76 -24.73 -8.02
N ILE A 146 -10.49 -23.70 -7.23
CA ILE A 146 -10.90 -23.58 -5.83
C ILE A 146 -12.43 -23.54 -5.73
N LYS A 147 -12.99 -24.20 -4.73
CA LYS A 147 -14.44 -24.29 -4.53
C LYS A 147 -14.98 -23.02 -3.85
N SER A 148 -16.24 -22.71 -4.09
CA SER A 148 -17.00 -21.74 -3.31
C SER A 148 -17.50 -22.39 -2.01
N HIS A 149 -17.70 -21.57 -0.99
CA HIS A 149 -18.36 -22.01 0.24
C HIS A 149 -19.78 -22.54 -0.04
N PRO A 150 -20.31 -23.39 0.82
CA PRO A 150 -21.71 -23.82 0.73
C PRO A 150 -22.66 -22.73 1.23
N TRP A 151 -22.68 -21.58 0.53
CA TRP A 151 -23.36 -20.35 0.92
C TRP A 151 -24.84 -20.54 1.21
N GLU A 152 -25.53 -21.36 0.42
CA GLU A 152 -26.93 -21.70 0.65
C GLU A 152 -27.17 -22.36 2.03
N LYS A 153 -26.25 -23.28 2.39
CA LYS A 153 -26.31 -23.94 3.70
C LYS A 153 -25.95 -22.98 4.83
N MET A 154 -25.00 -22.08 4.62
CA MET A 154 -24.59 -21.10 5.62
C MET A 154 -25.66 -20.04 5.83
N LEU A 155 -26.33 -19.60 4.77
CA LEU A 155 -27.46 -18.67 4.84
C LEU A 155 -28.66 -19.29 5.56
N GLY A 156 -28.95 -20.59 5.32
CA GLY A 156 -30.13 -21.26 5.87
C GLY A 156 -31.42 -20.53 5.49
N ASP A 157 -32.32 -20.41 6.45
CA ASP A 157 -33.63 -19.74 6.28
C ASP A 157 -33.59 -18.21 6.47
N GLN A 158 -32.37 -17.63 6.64
CA GLN A 158 -32.27 -16.20 6.90
C GLN A 158 -32.58 -15.39 5.64
N GLN A 159 -33.36 -14.32 5.83
CA GLN A 159 -33.78 -13.38 4.77
C GLN A 159 -33.25 -11.96 5.10
N PRO A 160 -31.96 -11.68 4.91
CA PRO A 160 -31.43 -10.36 5.17
C PRO A 160 -31.99 -9.31 4.20
N GLN A 161 -32.07 -8.08 4.65
CA GLN A 161 -32.36 -6.96 3.76
C GLN A 161 -31.16 -6.77 2.80
N VAL A 162 -31.45 -6.58 1.53
CA VAL A 162 -30.50 -6.41 0.45
C VAL A 162 -30.82 -5.13 -0.30
N SER A 163 -29.79 -4.32 -0.56
CA SER A 163 -29.93 -3.11 -1.36
C SER A 163 -30.51 -3.38 -2.74
N PRO A 164 -31.51 -2.62 -3.18
CA PRO A 164 -32.04 -2.73 -4.56
C PRO A 164 -30.95 -2.54 -5.62
N LEU A 165 -29.93 -1.71 -5.34
CA LEU A 165 -28.82 -1.45 -6.29
C LEU A 165 -27.91 -2.68 -6.49
N ALA A 166 -27.76 -3.55 -5.48
CA ALA A 166 -26.99 -4.79 -5.62
C ALA A 166 -27.62 -5.78 -6.62
N ARG A 167 -28.94 -5.69 -6.84
CA ARG A 167 -29.66 -6.48 -7.85
C ARG A 167 -29.55 -5.92 -9.28
N LEU A 168 -28.85 -4.80 -9.45
CA LEU A 168 -28.59 -4.17 -10.74
C LEU A 168 -27.15 -4.39 -11.23
N VAL A 169 -26.33 -5.13 -10.43
CA VAL A 169 -24.93 -5.38 -10.69
C VAL A 169 -24.69 -6.86 -10.95
N PRO A 170 -23.89 -7.23 -11.97
CA PRO A 170 -23.48 -8.62 -12.19
C PRO A 170 -22.68 -9.18 -11.01
N SER A 171 -22.85 -10.49 -10.72
CA SER A 171 -22.18 -11.15 -9.57
C SER A 171 -20.63 -11.12 -9.65
N ASN A 172 -20.06 -11.04 -10.86
CA ASN A 172 -18.61 -11.04 -11.11
C ASN A 172 -18.00 -9.65 -11.23
N GLN A 173 -18.66 -8.63 -10.70
CA GLN A 173 -18.14 -7.26 -10.62
C GLN A 173 -18.01 -6.82 -9.16
N TYR A 174 -17.06 -5.89 -8.88
CA TYR A 174 -17.03 -5.27 -7.57
C TYR A 174 -18.26 -4.38 -7.37
N PHE A 175 -18.64 -4.19 -6.15
CA PHE A 175 -19.79 -3.38 -5.75
C PHE A 175 -19.39 -2.40 -4.66
N VAL A 176 -19.57 -1.12 -4.92
CA VAL A 176 -19.43 -0.05 -3.92
C VAL A 176 -20.74 0.68 -3.85
N GLN A 177 -21.34 0.72 -2.69
CA GLN A 177 -22.60 1.42 -2.45
C GLN A 177 -22.40 2.53 -1.44
N ALA A 178 -23.02 3.68 -1.65
CA ALA A 178 -23.17 4.73 -0.66
C ALA A 178 -24.61 5.17 -0.55
N ARG A 179 -25.05 5.39 0.68
CA ARG A 179 -26.43 5.83 1.01
C ARG A 179 -26.61 7.32 0.92
N SER A 180 -25.51 8.06 0.74
CA SER A 180 -25.46 9.50 0.60
C SER A 180 -24.40 9.84 -0.44
N LEU A 181 -24.80 10.55 -1.49
CA LEU A 181 -23.85 11.03 -2.49
C LEU A 181 -22.88 12.06 -1.89
N THR A 182 -23.34 12.89 -0.98
CA THR A 182 -22.51 13.85 -0.24
C THR A 182 -21.40 13.12 0.51
N ARG A 183 -21.73 12.05 1.25
CA ARG A 183 -20.76 11.26 2.02
C ARG A 183 -19.79 10.48 1.13
N LEU A 184 -20.26 10.01 -0.02
CA LEU A 184 -19.38 9.36 -0.99
C LEU A 184 -18.33 10.35 -1.51
N VAL A 185 -18.74 11.57 -1.85
CA VAL A 185 -17.81 12.62 -2.30
C VAL A 185 -16.79 12.95 -1.21
N ASP A 186 -17.24 13.12 0.04
CA ASP A 186 -16.35 13.34 1.20
C ASP A 186 -15.34 12.20 1.37
N LEU A 187 -15.79 10.93 1.20
CA LEU A 187 -14.93 9.75 1.32
C LEU A 187 -13.86 9.71 0.22
N VAL A 188 -14.26 9.98 -1.02
CA VAL A 188 -13.32 9.98 -2.16
C VAL A 188 -12.30 11.10 -2.01
N GLU A 189 -12.73 12.33 -1.69
CA GLU A 189 -11.85 13.47 -1.47
C GLU A 189 -10.86 13.22 -0.31
N ALA A 190 -11.35 12.71 0.83
CA ALA A 190 -10.50 12.37 1.96
C ALA A 190 -9.57 11.18 1.63
N GLY A 191 -10.08 10.17 0.92
CA GLY A 191 -9.32 9.00 0.51
C GLY A 191 -8.19 9.33 -0.46
N ASP A 192 -8.46 10.17 -1.44
CA ASP A 192 -7.45 10.64 -2.40
C ASP A 192 -6.32 11.38 -1.67
N LEU A 193 -6.65 12.29 -0.75
CA LEU A 193 -5.66 13.07 0.01
C LEU A 193 -4.80 12.20 0.93
N TRP A 194 -5.42 11.32 1.72
CA TRP A 194 -4.70 10.43 2.64
C TRP A 194 -3.89 9.36 1.94
N SER A 195 -4.45 8.73 0.90
CA SER A 195 -3.75 7.67 0.15
C SER A 195 -2.55 8.23 -0.59
N MET A 196 -2.68 9.41 -1.19
CA MET A 196 -1.60 10.11 -1.86
C MET A 196 -0.48 10.45 -0.86
N HIS A 197 -0.83 11.01 0.31
CA HIS A 197 0.15 11.34 1.34
C HIS A 197 0.90 10.11 1.84
N LEU A 198 0.19 9.05 2.25
CA LEU A 198 0.80 7.82 2.76
C LEU A 198 1.66 7.13 1.71
N PHE A 199 1.18 7.09 0.45
CA PHE A 199 1.94 6.52 -0.65
C PHE A 199 3.23 7.30 -0.93
N ASN A 200 3.14 8.63 -1.02
CA ASN A 200 4.30 9.47 -1.30
C ASN A 200 5.35 9.39 -0.19
N GLN A 201 4.92 9.35 1.07
CA GLN A 201 5.81 9.16 2.20
C GLN A 201 6.50 7.78 2.17
N ALA A 202 5.75 6.72 1.90
CA ALA A 202 6.29 5.36 1.87
C ALA A 202 7.20 5.11 0.65
N ALA A 203 6.83 5.64 -0.52
CA ALA A 203 7.56 5.47 -1.77
C ALA A 203 8.69 6.48 -1.95
N GLN A 204 8.74 7.57 -1.18
CA GLN A 204 9.57 8.75 -1.41
C GLN A 204 9.36 9.27 -2.84
N ASP A 205 8.10 9.44 -3.20
CA ASP A 205 7.61 9.84 -4.52
C ASP A 205 6.85 11.16 -4.37
N ALA A 206 6.87 12.00 -5.39
CA ALA A 206 6.09 13.23 -5.47
C ALA A 206 5.23 13.25 -6.75
N THR A 207 4.62 12.10 -7.07
CA THR A 207 3.66 11.99 -8.17
C THR A 207 2.31 11.47 -7.70
N SER A 208 1.28 11.74 -8.48
CA SER A 208 -0.06 11.20 -8.29
C SER A 208 -0.61 10.65 -9.59
N SER A 209 -1.24 9.48 -9.53
CA SER A 209 -1.97 8.93 -10.68
C SER A 209 -3.29 9.65 -10.97
N ASN A 210 -3.74 10.53 -10.07
CA ASN A 210 -4.93 11.38 -10.22
C ASN A 210 -6.18 10.63 -10.71
N VAL A 211 -6.39 9.41 -10.21
CA VAL A 211 -7.47 8.51 -10.65
C VAL A 211 -8.84 9.17 -10.49
N GLY A 212 -9.09 9.83 -9.36
CA GLY A 212 -10.37 10.45 -9.06
C GLY A 212 -10.73 11.54 -10.07
N ASP A 213 -9.82 12.49 -10.38
CA ASP A 213 -10.09 13.57 -11.35
C ASP A 213 -10.24 13.01 -12.75
N ARG A 214 -9.38 12.02 -13.14
CA ARG A 214 -9.49 11.38 -14.45
C ARG A 214 -10.83 10.69 -14.64
N LEU A 215 -11.30 9.93 -13.66
CA LEU A 215 -12.62 9.29 -13.74
C LEU A 215 -13.76 10.31 -13.77
N ARG A 216 -13.68 11.39 -12.97
CA ARG A 216 -14.66 12.48 -13.02
C ARG A 216 -14.70 13.13 -14.40
N GLU A 217 -13.55 13.36 -15.01
CA GLU A 217 -13.46 13.92 -16.36
C GLU A 217 -13.99 12.97 -17.43
N GLN A 218 -13.57 11.71 -17.42
CA GLN A 218 -14.06 10.68 -18.33
C GLN A 218 -15.57 10.53 -18.25
N LEU A 219 -16.14 10.47 -17.06
CA LEU A 219 -17.58 10.33 -16.83
C LEU A 219 -18.36 11.64 -17.01
N ALA A 220 -17.71 12.77 -17.32
CA ALA A 220 -18.30 14.09 -17.40
C ALA A 220 -19.14 14.41 -16.15
N VAL A 221 -18.58 14.20 -14.96
CA VAL A 221 -19.19 14.57 -13.67
C VAL A 221 -18.29 15.57 -12.95
N ARG A 222 -18.90 16.49 -12.20
CA ARG A 222 -18.18 17.47 -11.40
C ARG A 222 -18.80 17.58 -10.01
N THR A 223 -17.96 17.75 -9.02
CA THR A 223 -18.38 18.15 -7.68
C THR A 223 -18.38 19.69 -7.62
N ASP A 224 -19.41 20.25 -7.04
CA ASP A 224 -19.55 21.68 -6.84
C ASP A 224 -19.86 21.94 -5.37
N PRO A 225 -19.01 22.66 -4.63
CA PRO A 225 -19.21 22.96 -3.21
C PRO A 225 -20.56 23.61 -2.91
N LEU A 226 -21.08 24.45 -3.83
CA LEU A 226 -22.36 25.14 -3.63
C LEU A 226 -23.56 24.19 -3.78
N SER A 227 -23.48 23.19 -4.67
CA SER A 227 -24.55 22.21 -4.87
C SER A 227 -24.43 20.96 -3.99
N LYS A 228 -23.26 20.72 -3.38
CA LYS A 228 -22.99 19.56 -2.52
C LYS A 228 -24.03 19.33 -1.42
N PRO A 229 -24.53 20.33 -0.68
CA PRO A 229 -25.58 20.13 0.34
C PRO A 229 -26.90 19.61 -0.21
N PHE A 230 -27.14 19.74 -1.52
CA PHE A 230 -28.42 19.35 -2.17
C PHE A 230 -28.33 17.96 -2.81
N TYR A 231 -27.16 17.31 -2.84
CA TYR A 231 -26.98 16.02 -3.52
C TYR A 231 -27.95 14.97 -3.00
N ASP A 232 -28.13 14.84 -1.69
CA ASP A 232 -28.96 13.84 -1.05
C ASP A 232 -30.46 14.16 -1.14
N VAL A 233 -30.83 15.38 -1.54
CA VAL A 233 -32.21 15.74 -1.86
C VAL A 233 -32.60 15.19 -3.23
N VAL A 234 -31.65 15.08 -4.14
CA VAL A 234 -31.85 14.68 -5.55
C VAL A 234 -31.58 13.19 -5.77
N VAL A 235 -30.54 12.66 -5.12
CA VAL A 235 -30.11 11.26 -5.22
C VAL A 235 -30.48 10.51 -3.94
N ASP A 236 -31.05 9.33 -4.08
CA ASP A 236 -31.40 8.45 -2.96
C ASP A 236 -30.19 7.62 -2.53
N GLN A 237 -29.62 6.88 -3.47
CA GLN A 237 -28.46 6.02 -3.28
C GLN A 237 -27.61 6.02 -4.54
N VAL A 238 -26.34 5.68 -4.37
CA VAL A 238 -25.43 5.53 -5.49
C VAL A 238 -24.63 4.23 -5.36
N ALA A 239 -24.45 3.54 -6.48
CA ALA A 239 -23.54 2.41 -6.55
C ALA A 239 -22.46 2.63 -7.64
N ILE A 240 -21.26 2.11 -7.39
CA ILE A 240 -20.16 2.08 -8.35
C ILE A 240 -19.77 0.63 -8.56
N THR A 241 -19.56 0.24 -9.81
CA THR A 241 -19.19 -1.12 -10.18
C THR A 241 -18.24 -1.13 -11.37
N GLY A 242 -17.51 -2.23 -11.53
CA GLY A 242 -16.62 -2.45 -12.66
C GLY A 242 -16.03 -3.85 -12.60
N SER A 243 -15.31 -4.24 -13.65
CA SER A 243 -14.82 -5.61 -13.80
C SER A 243 -13.40 -5.82 -13.26
N ASP A 244 -12.63 -4.77 -13.00
CA ASP A 244 -11.27 -4.87 -12.47
C ASP A 244 -10.90 -3.69 -11.56
N LEU A 245 -9.75 -3.79 -10.89
CA LEU A 245 -9.22 -2.78 -9.96
C LEU A 245 -7.94 -2.10 -10.48
N TYR A 246 -7.63 -2.21 -11.77
CA TYR A 246 -6.48 -1.53 -12.38
C TYR A 246 -6.80 -0.06 -12.71
N LEU A 247 -7.30 0.65 -11.69
CA LEU A 247 -7.78 2.02 -11.82
C LEU A 247 -6.70 3.01 -12.25
N ARG A 248 -5.44 2.76 -11.89
CA ARG A 248 -4.30 3.59 -12.29
C ARG A 248 -4.04 3.52 -13.79
N GLU A 249 -4.11 2.33 -14.34
CA GLU A 249 -3.89 2.04 -15.75
C GLU A 249 -5.11 2.38 -16.60
N GLY A 250 -6.30 2.26 -16.04
CA GLY A 250 -7.61 2.48 -16.68
C GLY A 250 -8.49 1.24 -16.55
N SER A 251 -9.59 1.36 -15.82
CA SER A 251 -10.62 0.34 -15.63
C SER A 251 -11.96 0.78 -16.20
N ASP A 252 -12.84 -0.17 -16.45
CA ASP A 252 -14.24 0.13 -16.65
C ASP A 252 -14.90 0.48 -15.31
N VAL A 253 -15.53 1.65 -15.28
CA VAL A 253 -16.26 2.14 -14.12
C VAL A 253 -17.66 2.54 -14.55
N THR A 254 -18.65 2.00 -13.84
CA THR A 254 -20.06 2.33 -14.03
C THR A 254 -20.66 2.82 -12.72
N VAL A 255 -21.30 3.97 -12.75
CA VAL A 255 -22.00 4.58 -11.63
C VAL A 255 -23.50 4.47 -11.85
N ILE A 256 -24.22 3.98 -10.86
CA ILE A 256 -25.68 3.78 -10.86
C ILE A 256 -26.29 4.70 -9.80
N PHE A 257 -27.18 5.57 -10.22
CA PHE A 257 -27.85 6.52 -9.33
C PHE A 257 -29.32 6.14 -9.19
N ALA A 258 -29.78 5.89 -7.97
CA ALA A 258 -31.20 5.86 -7.62
C ALA A 258 -31.65 7.29 -7.31
N LEU A 259 -32.73 7.77 -7.93
CA LEU A 259 -33.10 9.17 -7.97
C LEU A 259 -34.38 9.46 -7.16
N LYS A 260 -34.34 10.49 -6.29
CA LYS A 260 -35.50 11.08 -5.64
C LYS A 260 -36.18 12.14 -6.52
N GLN A 261 -35.34 12.92 -7.26
CA GLN A 261 -35.77 14.01 -8.11
C GLN A 261 -35.23 13.84 -9.55
N PRO A 262 -35.81 12.95 -10.36
CA PRO A 262 -35.27 12.59 -11.69
C PRO A 262 -35.10 13.79 -12.64
N ALA A 263 -36.06 14.72 -12.65
CA ALA A 263 -36.01 15.87 -13.56
C ALA A 263 -34.87 16.82 -13.24
N MET A 264 -34.63 17.13 -11.95
CA MET A 264 -33.53 17.98 -11.50
C MET A 264 -32.17 17.32 -11.82
N PHE A 265 -32.08 16.02 -11.54
CA PHE A 265 -30.88 15.25 -11.82
C PHE A 265 -30.57 15.24 -13.33
N ALA A 266 -31.56 14.93 -14.15
CA ALA A 266 -31.39 14.87 -15.60
C ALA A 266 -30.97 16.25 -16.17
N ALA A 267 -31.55 17.33 -15.73
CA ALA A 267 -31.14 18.68 -16.17
C ALA A 267 -29.67 18.96 -15.85
N ARG A 268 -29.22 18.61 -14.64
CA ARG A 268 -27.82 18.80 -14.23
C ARG A 268 -26.86 17.92 -15.00
N MET A 269 -27.22 16.62 -15.15
CA MET A 269 -26.38 15.66 -15.88
C MET A 269 -26.26 15.99 -17.37
N ASN A 270 -27.32 16.48 -18.00
CA ASN A 270 -27.26 16.95 -19.38
C ASN A 270 -26.35 18.18 -19.51
N LYS A 271 -26.46 19.12 -18.57
CA LYS A 271 -25.56 20.28 -18.53
C LYS A 271 -24.10 19.87 -18.46
N PHE A 272 -23.75 18.86 -17.64
CA PHE A 272 -22.38 18.34 -17.58
C PHE A 272 -21.92 17.72 -18.92
N LEU A 273 -22.82 17.06 -19.64
CA LEU A 273 -22.51 16.54 -20.98
C LEU A 273 -22.27 17.67 -21.98
N ASP A 274 -23.05 18.74 -21.94
CA ASP A 274 -22.90 19.91 -22.80
C ASP A 274 -21.60 20.67 -22.48
N GLU A 275 -21.29 20.90 -21.18
CA GLU A 275 -20.03 21.49 -20.74
C GLU A 275 -18.81 20.66 -21.17
N ALA A 276 -18.91 19.31 -21.12
CA ALA A 276 -17.84 18.43 -21.58
C ALA A 276 -17.63 18.56 -23.09
N GLN A 277 -18.71 18.69 -23.87
CA GLN A 277 -18.64 18.91 -25.31
C GLN A 277 -18.02 20.27 -25.65
N GLU A 278 -18.35 21.32 -24.90
CA GLU A 278 -17.74 22.65 -25.04
C GLU A 278 -16.24 22.64 -24.71
N LYS A 279 -15.86 21.98 -23.62
CA LYS A 279 -14.46 21.84 -23.20
C LYS A 279 -13.61 21.04 -24.20
N TYR A 280 -14.23 20.04 -24.85
CA TYR A 280 -13.59 19.14 -25.81
C TYR A 280 -14.31 19.22 -27.18
N PRO A 281 -14.04 20.22 -28.02
CA PRO A 281 -14.73 20.41 -29.31
C PRO A 281 -14.55 19.24 -30.29
N SER A 282 -13.47 18.46 -30.13
CA SER A 282 -13.22 17.25 -30.92
C SER A 282 -14.05 16.03 -30.48
N ALA A 283 -14.72 16.10 -29.33
CA ALA A 283 -15.55 15.02 -28.84
C ALA A 283 -16.81 14.85 -29.68
N ARG A 284 -17.14 13.61 -30.00
CA ARG A 284 -18.32 13.24 -30.81
C ARG A 284 -19.44 12.79 -29.89
N ARG A 285 -20.64 13.36 -30.09
CA ARG A 285 -21.87 12.92 -29.42
C ARG A 285 -22.64 11.96 -30.34
N MET A 286 -22.94 10.78 -29.83
CA MET A 286 -23.64 9.72 -30.55
C MET A 286 -24.77 9.17 -29.69
N ASN A 287 -25.81 8.65 -30.33
CA ASN A 287 -26.88 7.93 -29.62
C ASN A 287 -26.79 6.44 -29.96
N GLY A 288 -27.09 5.61 -29.00
CA GLY A 288 -27.13 4.16 -29.15
C GLY A 288 -28.29 3.56 -28.37
N GLU A 289 -28.45 2.25 -28.54
CA GLU A 289 -29.48 1.48 -27.86
C GLU A 289 -28.92 0.08 -27.52
N TYR A 290 -29.25 -0.42 -26.32
CA TYR A 290 -28.94 -1.78 -25.91
C TYR A 290 -30.08 -2.34 -25.07
N LEU A 291 -30.58 -3.52 -25.44
CA LEU A 291 -31.74 -4.18 -24.84
C LEU A 291 -32.97 -3.27 -24.64
N GLY A 292 -33.26 -2.41 -25.64
CA GLY A 292 -34.37 -1.45 -25.57
C GLY A 292 -34.08 -0.19 -24.76
N VAL A 293 -32.89 -0.05 -24.17
CA VAL A 293 -32.50 1.15 -23.40
C VAL A 293 -31.64 2.05 -24.29
N LYS A 294 -32.12 3.28 -24.51
CA LYS A 294 -31.39 4.32 -25.25
C LYS A 294 -30.32 4.94 -24.37
N TYR A 295 -29.15 5.23 -24.96
CA TYR A 295 -28.06 5.93 -24.27
C TYR A 295 -27.43 7.02 -25.15
N ILE A 296 -26.83 8.02 -24.52
CA ILE A 296 -25.98 9.02 -25.14
C ILE A 296 -24.53 8.61 -24.89
N HIS A 297 -23.69 8.68 -25.92
CA HIS A 297 -22.25 8.48 -25.84
C HIS A 297 -21.53 9.75 -26.28
N ILE A 298 -20.62 10.27 -25.46
CA ILE A 298 -19.70 11.35 -25.82
C ILE A 298 -18.27 10.82 -25.65
N ALA A 299 -17.48 10.95 -26.71
CA ALA A 299 -16.09 10.48 -26.71
C ALA A 299 -15.17 11.48 -27.40
N SER A 300 -14.12 11.94 -26.71
CA SER A 300 -12.98 12.62 -27.31
C SER A 300 -11.98 11.57 -27.87
N PRO A 301 -11.19 11.94 -28.91
CA PRO A 301 -10.21 11.02 -29.50
C PRO A 301 -9.16 10.51 -28.50
N ASP A 302 -8.82 11.29 -27.50
CA ASP A 302 -7.85 11.02 -26.43
C ASP A 302 -8.48 10.32 -25.21
N ARG A 303 -9.79 10.03 -25.24
CA ARG A 303 -10.59 9.44 -24.14
C ARG A 303 -10.58 10.25 -22.83
N LYS A 304 -10.14 11.51 -22.82
CA LYS A 304 -10.29 12.39 -21.64
C LYS A 304 -11.75 12.54 -21.26
N VAL A 305 -12.64 12.61 -22.24
CA VAL A 305 -14.08 12.40 -22.07
C VAL A 305 -14.48 11.14 -22.81
N HIS A 306 -15.05 10.18 -22.09
CA HIS A 306 -15.55 8.94 -22.66
C HIS A 306 -16.69 8.42 -21.81
N VAL A 307 -17.89 8.93 -22.06
CA VAL A 307 -19.05 8.73 -21.20
C VAL A 307 -20.24 8.16 -21.97
N PHE A 308 -20.85 7.15 -21.37
CA PHE A 308 -22.15 6.61 -21.72
C PHE A 308 -23.14 7.01 -20.65
N SER A 309 -24.31 7.51 -21.04
CA SER A 309 -25.34 8.04 -20.14
C SER A 309 -26.70 7.47 -20.54
N ALA A 310 -27.34 6.68 -19.66
CA ALA A 310 -28.58 5.97 -19.92
C ALA A 310 -29.59 6.12 -18.76
N TYR A 311 -30.88 6.10 -19.08
CA TYR A 311 -31.98 6.07 -18.12
C TYR A 311 -32.82 4.80 -18.37
N PRO A 312 -32.44 3.64 -17.78
CA PRO A 312 -33.19 2.38 -17.93
C PRO A 312 -34.63 2.49 -17.37
N ARG A 313 -34.82 3.31 -16.36
CA ARG A 313 -36.09 3.68 -15.74
C ARG A 313 -36.06 5.17 -15.35
N PRO A 314 -37.23 5.83 -15.15
CA PRO A 314 -37.27 7.23 -14.76
C PRO A 314 -36.50 7.55 -13.47
N ASP A 315 -36.53 6.65 -12.50
CA ASP A 315 -35.91 6.72 -11.17
C ASP A 315 -34.46 6.20 -11.14
N LEU A 316 -33.90 5.81 -12.29
CA LEU A 316 -32.58 5.15 -12.37
C LEU A 316 -31.73 5.75 -13.48
N HIS A 317 -30.53 6.22 -13.14
CA HIS A 317 -29.54 6.67 -14.10
C HIS A 317 -28.26 5.82 -14.04
N VAL A 318 -27.73 5.45 -15.22
CA VAL A 318 -26.49 4.70 -15.35
C VAL A 318 -25.49 5.53 -16.16
N ARG A 319 -24.29 5.70 -15.63
CA ARG A 319 -23.20 6.42 -16.27
C ARG A 319 -21.92 5.58 -16.25
N ALA A 320 -21.34 5.33 -17.43
CA ALA A 320 -20.17 4.46 -17.56
C ALA A 320 -19.11 5.11 -18.45
N ASN A 321 -17.82 4.82 -18.18
CA ASN A 321 -16.70 5.18 -19.06
C ASN A 321 -16.38 4.09 -20.11
N SER A 322 -17.13 2.98 -20.07
CA SER A 322 -16.95 1.84 -20.95
C SER A 322 -18.29 1.36 -21.52
N ARG A 323 -18.29 1.03 -22.82
CA ARG A 323 -19.47 0.43 -23.46
C ARG A 323 -19.79 -0.93 -22.85
N VAL A 324 -18.77 -1.76 -22.68
CA VAL A 324 -18.92 -3.10 -22.08
C VAL A 324 -19.42 -3.01 -20.64
N GLY A 325 -18.93 -2.04 -19.86
CA GLY A 325 -19.42 -1.77 -18.50
C GLY A 325 -20.91 -1.39 -18.49
N LEU A 326 -21.34 -0.47 -19.37
CA LEU A 326 -22.74 -0.12 -19.53
C LEU A 326 -23.60 -1.36 -19.89
N GLU A 327 -23.22 -2.10 -20.95
CA GLU A 327 -23.97 -3.26 -21.45
C GLU A 327 -24.13 -4.35 -20.38
N ARG A 328 -23.10 -4.61 -19.56
CA ARG A 328 -23.16 -5.56 -18.43
C ARG A 328 -24.17 -5.14 -17.36
N VAL A 329 -24.17 -3.87 -16.98
CA VAL A 329 -25.12 -3.34 -15.99
C VAL A 329 -26.53 -3.34 -16.56
N LEU A 330 -26.74 -2.92 -17.82
CA LEU A 330 -28.05 -3.00 -18.46
C LEU A 330 -28.58 -4.44 -18.56
N SER A 331 -27.68 -5.40 -18.85
CA SER A 331 -28.02 -6.83 -18.86
C SER A 331 -28.47 -7.34 -17.48
N ALA A 332 -27.77 -6.90 -16.41
CA ALA A 332 -28.18 -7.24 -15.05
C ALA A 332 -29.54 -6.61 -14.67
N ILE A 333 -29.78 -5.36 -15.08
CA ILE A 333 -31.08 -4.70 -14.89
C ILE A 333 -32.19 -5.49 -15.57
N GLN A 334 -31.97 -5.96 -16.82
CA GLN A 334 -32.93 -6.74 -17.58
C GLN A 334 -32.99 -8.22 -17.18
N GLY A 335 -31.99 -8.73 -16.43
CA GLY A 335 -31.86 -10.13 -16.03
C GLY A 335 -31.38 -11.06 -17.14
N ARG A 336 -31.05 -10.54 -18.35
CA ARG A 336 -30.58 -11.29 -19.52
C ARG A 336 -29.62 -10.45 -20.35
N ASP A 337 -28.69 -11.12 -21.03
CA ASP A 337 -27.79 -10.49 -22.00
C ASP A 337 -28.43 -10.42 -23.41
N ALA A 338 -27.69 -9.84 -24.37
CA ALA A 338 -28.13 -9.72 -25.76
C ALA A 338 -28.35 -11.07 -26.48
N GLN A 339 -27.78 -12.17 -25.95
CA GLN A 339 -27.95 -13.53 -26.41
C GLN A 339 -29.10 -14.26 -25.68
N GLY A 340 -29.82 -13.57 -24.80
CA GLY A 340 -30.92 -14.14 -24.02
C GLY A 340 -30.50 -15.00 -22.83
N ARG A 341 -29.19 -15.08 -22.51
CA ARG A 341 -28.69 -15.84 -21.37
C ARG A 341 -28.98 -15.09 -20.07
N THR A 342 -29.37 -15.83 -19.04
CA THR A 342 -29.61 -15.27 -17.71
C THR A 342 -28.31 -14.67 -17.14
N VAL A 343 -28.42 -13.46 -16.60
CA VAL A 343 -27.32 -12.78 -15.90
C VAL A 343 -27.54 -12.93 -14.40
N GLU A 344 -26.57 -13.55 -13.73
CA GLU A 344 -26.56 -13.65 -12.27
C GLU A 344 -26.30 -12.27 -11.65
N ARG A 345 -27.20 -11.86 -10.79
CA ARG A 345 -27.17 -10.57 -10.10
C ARG A 345 -26.56 -10.72 -8.73
N LEU A 346 -25.68 -9.81 -8.34
CA LEU A 346 -24.98 -9.86 -7.07
C LEU A 346 -25.95 -9.98 -5.87
N GLY A 347 -26.97 -9.11 -5.83
CA GLY A 347 -27.93 -9.08 -4.72
C GLY A 347 -28.82 -10.32 -4.58
N ASP A 348 -28.85 -11.20 -5.58
CA ASP A 348 -29.62 -12.45 -5.56
C ASP A 348 -28.75 -13.66 -5.15
N THR A 349 -27.42 -13.52 -5.07
CA THR A 349 -26.53 -14.60 -4.66
C THR A 349 -26.65 -14.91 -3.17
N ALA A 350 -26.56 -16.19 -2.82
CA ALA A 350 -26.59 -16.63 -1.41
C ALA A 350 -25.39 -16.10 -0.61
N GLU A 351 -24.24 -15.99 -1.27
CA GLU A 351 -23.02 -15.41 -0.73
C GLU A 351 -23.24 -13.96 -0.25
N PHE A 352 -23.71 -13.08 -1.13
CA PHE A 352 -23.97 -11.67 -0.79
C PHE A 352 -25.01 -11.55 0.32
N ARG A 353 -26.06 -12.35 0.25
CA ARG A 353 -27.11 -12.40 1.27
C ARG A 353 -26.54 -12.86 2.62
N TYR A 354 -25.67 -13.86 2.63
CA TYR A 354 -25.00 -14.30 3.87
C TYR A 354 -24.16 -13.18 4.49
N ILE A 355 -23.34 -12.49 3.70
CA ILE A 355 -22.55 -11.35 4.19
C ILE A 355 -23.45 -10.26 4.77
N ARG A 356 -24.65 -10.03 4.20
CA ARG A 356 -25.62 -9.08 4.73
C ARG A 356 -26.29 -9.54 6.04
N THR A 357 -26.14 -10.79 6.44
CA THR A 357 -26.51 -11.22 7.82
C THR A 357 -25.45 -10.75 8.83
N LEU A 358 -24.19 -10.67 8.45
CA LEU A 358 -23.07 -10.22 9.29
C LEU A 358 -22.96 -8.69 9.32
N MET A 359 -23.07 -8.05 8.15
CA MET A 359 -23.11 -6.60 7.97
C MET A 359 -24.48 -6.17 7.47
N LYS A 360 -25.40 -5.94 8.41
CA LYS A 360 -26.80 -5.62 8.08
C LYS A 360 -26.91 -4.35 7.24
N GLU A 361 -27.68 -4.44 6.16
CA GLU A 361 -28.03 -3.28 5.33
C GLU A 361 -28.72 -2.21 6.18
N GLY A 362 -28.30 -0.97 6.04
CA GLY A 362 -28.90 0.15 6.72
C GLY A 362 -28.55 0.29 8.21
N ALA A 363 -27.55 -0.44 8.69
CA ALA A 363 -27.04 -0.25 10.04
C ALA A 363 -26.47 1.17 10.22
N ASP A 364 -26.49 1.67 11.46
CA ASP A 364 -25.96 3.01 11.78
C ASP A 364 -24.47 3.15 11.46
N GLU A 365 -23.74 2.02 11.43
CA GLU A 365 -22.31 1.96 11.09
C GLU A 365 -22.00 1.96 9.59
N GLU A 366 -23.04 2.08 8.72
CA GLU A 366 -22.88 1.98 7.27
C GLU A 366 -23.29 3.27 6.56
N ASP A 367 -22.32 4.08 6.15
CA ASP A 367 -22.48 5.14 5.16
C ASP A 367 -22.10 4.65 3.76
N ALA A 368 -21.12 3.73 3.68
CA ALA A 368 -20.74 3.06 2.44
C ALA A 368 -20.41 1.58 2.70
N PHE A 369 -20.61 0.78 1.65
CA PHE A 369 -20.35 -0.66 1.66
C PHE A 369 -19.62 -1.06 0.38
N VAL A 370 -18.49 -1.76 0.52
CA VAL A 370 -17.70 -2.31 -0.59
C VAL A 370 -17.75 -3.83 -0.52
N TYR A 371 -17.97 -4.46 -1.66
CA TYR A 371 -18.04 -5.91 -1.74
C TYR A 371 -17.31 -6.45 -2.96
N LEU A 372 -16.45 -7.43 -2.73
CA LEU A 372 -15.75 -8.22 -3.72
C LEU A 372 -16.19 -9.66 -3.57
N SER A 373 -17.00 -10.17 -4.49
CA SER A 373 -17.55 -11.53 -4.44
C SER A 373 -16.51 -12.60 -4.79
N ASP A 374 -16.76 -13.85 -4.46
CA ASP A 374 -16.03 -15.01 -4.98
C ASP A 374 -15.94 -14.98 -6.52
N ALA A 375 -17.07 -14.72 -7.19
CA ALA A 375 -17.11 -14.61 -8.64
C ALA A 375 -16.20 -13.48 -9.18
N PHE A 376 -16.13 -12.36 -8.48
CA PHE A 376 -15.22 -11.25 -8.81
C PHE A 376 -13.75 -11.65 -8.57
N VAL A 377 -13.41 -12.26 -7.44
CA VAL A 377 -12.03 -12.72 -7.17
C VAL A 377 -11.57 -13.72 -8.22
N ARG A 378 -12.44 -14.69 -8.62
CA ARG A 378 -12.18 -15.63 -9.72
C ARG A 378 -11.94 -14.91 -11.05
N HIS A 379 -12.67 -13.84 -11.31
CA HIS A 379 -12.49 -13.02 -12.49
C HIS A 379 -11.14 -12.31 -12.47
N ILE A 380 -10.74 -11.72 -11.34
CA ILE A 380 -9.46 -11.01 -11.16
C ILE A 380 -8.24 -11.92 -11.38
N VAL A 381 -8.28 -13.13 -10.83
CA VAL A 381 -7.18 -14.10 -10.97
C VAL A 381 -7.34 -14.99 -12.21
N GLY A 382 -8.43 -14.83 -12.93
CA GLY A 382 -8.74 -15.59 -14.14
C GLY A 382 -7.82 -15.28 -15.32
N PRO A 383 -7.73 -16.20 -16.30
CA PRO A 383 -6.78 -16.08 -17.40
C PRO A 383 -7.06 -14.86 -18.28
N LYS A 384 -8.34 -14.51 -18.49
CA LYS A 384 -8.71 -13.38 -19.33
C LYS A 384 -8.10 -12.08 -18.81
N LEU A 385 -8.37 -11.75 -17.58
CA LEU A 385 -7.91 -10.48 -17.03
C LEU A 385 -6.38 -10.45 -16.86
N LYS A 386 -5.78 -11.52 -16.32
CA LYS A 386 -4.32 -11.58 -16.10
C LYS A 386 -3.53 -11.42 -17.42
N LEU A 387 -3.93 -12.12 -18.45
CA LEU A 387 -3.24 -12.07 -19.74
C LEU A 387 -3.54 -10.78 -20.50
N THR A 388 -4.77 -10.25 -20.42
CA THR A 388 -5.12 -8.96 -21.03
C THR A 388 -4.32 -7.83 -20.37
N GLU A 389 -4.27 -7.79 -19.03
CA GLU A 389 -3.49 -6.78 -18.31
C GLU A 389 -2.01 -6.86 -18.65
N ARG A 390 -1.43 -8.05 -18.65
CA ARG A 390 -0.03 -8.24 -19.05
C ARG A 390 0.25 -7.68 -20.46
N ARG A 391 -0.59 -8.01 -21.44
CA ARG A 391 -0.47 -7.49 -22.80
C ARG A 391 -0.65 -5.97 -22.87
N ARG A 392 -1.58 -5.43 -22.08
CA ARG A 392 -1.81 -3.99 -21.97
C ARG A 392 -0.57 -3.27 -21.44
N LEU A 393 0.09 -3.82 -20.43
CA LEU A 393 1.34 -3.28 -19.90
C LEU A 393 2.50 -3.35 -20.90
N VAL A 394 2.58 -4.41 -21.72
CA VAL A 394 3.55 -4.47 -22.84
C VAL A 394 3.29 -3.35 -23.84
N ALA A 395 2.02 -3.16 -24.25
CA ALA A 395 1.64 -2.09 -25.17
C ALA A 395 1.92 -0.69 -24.56
N TYR A 396 1.64 -0.50 -23.28
CA TYR A 396 1.96 0.72 -22.55
C TYR A 396 3.46 1.02 -22.56
N ASN A 397 4.32 0.02 -22.30
CA ASN A 397 5.76 0.18 -22.36
C ASN A 397 6.25 0.54 -23.79
N HIS A 398 5.67 -0.06 -24.82
CA HIS A 398 5.98 0.30 -26.22
C HIS A 398 5.62 1.76 -26.52
N MET A 399 4.45 2.22 -26.08
CA MET A 399 4.04 3.62 -26.26
C MET A 399 4.97 4.59 -25.51
N ARG A 400 5.42 4.22 -24.32
CA ARG A 400 6.42 5.01 -23.58
C ARG A 400 7.78 5.06 -24.28
N MET A 401 8.23 3.95 -24.84
CA MET A 401 9.47 3.92 -25.64
C MET A 401 9.37 4.83 -26.88
N ILE A 402 8.22 4.87 -27.56
CA ILE A 402 7.97 5.80 -28.65
C ILE A 402 8.03 7.25 -28.14
N GLY A 403 7.40 7.55 -26.99
CA GLY A 403 7.47 8.87 -26.38
C GLY A 403 8.90 9.30 -25.98
N HIS A 404 9.69 8.37 -25.47
CA HIS A 404 11.11 8.64 -25.19
C HIS A 404 11.92 8.90 -26.45
N ALA A 405 11.66 8.16 -27.54
CA ALA A 405 12.28 8.41 -28.82
C ALA A 405 11.91 9.79 -29.38
N ALA A 406 10.63 10.17 -29.28
CA ALA A 406 10.14 11.49 -29.70
C ALA A 406 10.76 12.62 -28.87
N LEU A 407 10.88 12.46 -27.55
CA LEU A 407 11.52 13.40 -26.65
C LEU A 407 13.00 13.59 -27.00
N LEU A 408 13.71 12.48 -27.29
CA LEU A 408 15.09 12.52 -27.76
C LEU A 408 15.18 13.27 -29.09
N TYR A 409 14.32 12.95 -30.06
CA TYR A 409 14.30 13.61 -31.37
C TYR A 409 14.09 15.12 -31.26
N ARG A 410 13.08 15.54 -30.47
CA ARG A 410 12.81 16.95 -30.20
C ARG A 410 14.01 17.66 -29.58
N THR A 411 14.70 17.02 -28.63
CA THR A 411 15.91 17.58 -28.03
C THR A 411 17.06 17.69 -29.04
N GLN A 412 17.26 16.68 -29.91
CA GLN A 412 18.34 16.65 -30.88
C GLN A 412 18.15 17.67 -32.00
N PHE A 413 16.92 17.87 -32.48
CA PHE A 413 16.64 18.60 -33.71
C PHE A 413 15.75 19.84 -33.54
N GLY A 414 15.23 20.12 -32.34
CA GLY A 414 14.39 21.30 -32.05
C GLY A 414 13.02 21.32 -32.72
N LYS A 415 12.49 20.15 -33.12
CA LYS A 415 11.17 20.01 -33.74
C LYS A 415 10.56 18.67 -33.41
N GLU A 416 9.24 18.57 -33.50
CA GLU A 416 8.52 17.31 -33.35
C GLU A 416 8.80 16.35 -34.55
N PRO A 417 8.87 15.03 -34.28
CA PRO A 417 8.91 14.03 -35.33
C PRO A 417 7.53 13.86 -36.01
N GLU A 418 7.55 13.63 -37.33
CA GLU A 418 6.31 13.43 -38.10
C GLU A 418 5.83 11.98 -38.08
N SER A 419 6.75 11.02 -37.84
CA SER A 419 6.44 9.60 -37.86
C SER A 419 7.44 8.77 -37.03
N ILE A 420 7.06 7.53 -36.71
CA ILE A 420 7.95 6.55 -36.07
C ILE A 420 9.12 6.20 -37.01
N ALA A 421 8.90 6.16 -38.32
CA ALA A 421 9.97 5.92 -39.28
C ALA A 421 11.05 7.00 -39.20
N GLN A 422 10.68 8.27 -39.07
CA GLN A 422 11.63 9.38 -38.90
C GLN A 422 12.44 9.25 -37.60
N LEU A 423 11.84 8.72 -36.52
CA LEU A 423 12.57 8.43 -35.27
C LEU A 423 13.66 7.38 -35.49
N VAL A 424 13.38 6.35 -36.29
CA VAL A 424 14.34 5.29 -36.64
C VAL A 424 15.42 5.84 -37.54
N ASP A 425 15.06 6.54 -38.62
CA ASP A 425 16.00 7.10 -39.63
C ASP A 425 16.96 8.11 -39.02
N SER A 426 16.53 8.85 -38.01
CA SER A 426 17.34 9.79 -37.23
C SER A 426 18.23 9.15 -36.16
N GLY A 427 18.10 7.84 -35.93
CA GLY A 427 18.81 7.13 -34.87
C GLY A 427 18.26 7.41 -33.46
N CYS A 428 17.10 8.05 -33.35
CA CYS A 428 16.46 8.31 -32.07
C CYS A 428 15.65 7.10 -31.55
N ALA A 429 15.28 6.18 -32.44
CA ALA A 429 14.63 4.91 -32.09
C ALA A 429 15.41 3.71 -32.68
N PRO A 430 15.30 2.51 -32.03
CA PRO A 430 15.86 1.29 -32.59
C PRO A 430 15.24 0.92 -33.95
N ALA A 431 16.04 0.31 -34.84
CA ALA A 431 15.57 -0.17 -36.14
C ALA A 431 14.37 -1.15 -36.03
N GLY A 432 14.29 -1.89 -34.95
CA GLY A 432 13.17 -2.78 -34.65
C GLY A 432 11.79 -2.12 -34.57
N PHE A 433 11.73 -0.78 -34.37
CA PHE A 433 10.44 -0.07 -34.36
C PHE A 433 9.72 -0.10 -35.70
N THR A 434 10.45 -0.22 -36.82
CA THR A 434 9.89 -0.34 -38.18
C THR A 434 9.96 -1.76 -38.70
N ASN A 435 10.86 -2.61 -38.18
CA ASN A 435 11.13 -3.96 -38.69
C ASN A 435 10.33 -5.08 -38.00
N GLY A 436 9.33 -4.74 -37.15
CA GLY A 436 8.42 -5.71 -36.57
C GLY A 436 8.73 -6.12 -35.10
N ASP A 437 9.83 -5.64 -34.50
CA ASP A 437 10.12 -5.91 -33.07
C ASP A 437 9.16 -5.18 -32.13
N LEU A 438 8.52 -4.08 -32.59
CA LEU A 438 7.50 -3.33 -31.87
C LEU A 438 6.10 -3.83 -32.26
N THR A 439 5.84 -5.12 -32.04
CA THR A 439 4.53 -5.70 -32.36
C THR A 439 3.58 -5.50 -31.18
N ASN A 440 2.39 -4.95 -31.47
CA ASN A 440 1.36 -4.83 -30.44
C ASN A 440 0.76 -6.21 -30.11
N PRO A 441 0.67 -6.60 -28.83
CA PRO A 441 0.15 -7.92 -28.45
C PRO A 441 -1.33 -8.16 -28.80
N PHE A 442 -2.09 -7.10 -29.14
CA PHE A 442 -3.49 -7.15 -29.58
C PHE A 442 -3.65 -6.92 -31.08
N GLY A 443 -2.55 -6.89 -31.85
CA GLY A 443 -2.58 -6.61 -33.28
C GLY A 443 -2.81 -5.13 -33.66
N GLY A 444 -2.74 -4.22 -32.67
CA GLY A 444 -2.88 -2.78 -32.92
C GLY A 444 -1.66 -2.16 -33.62
N ARG A 445 -1.83 -0.95 -34.15
CA ARG A 445 -0.77 -0.15 -34.77
C ARG A 445 -0.35 0.98 -33.84
N TYR A 446 0.96 1.22 -33.79
CA TYR A 446 1.51 2.36 -33.07
C TYR A 446 1.67 3.58 -33.97
N ALA A 447 1.48 4.75 -33.41
CA ALA A 447 1.67 6.04 -34.05
C ALA A 447 2.13 7.08 -33.00
N LEU A 448 2.50 8.25 -33.46
CA LEU A 448 2.64 9.43 -32.59
C LEU A 448 1.26 10.07 -32.39
N ALA A 449 0.99 10.51 -31.20
CA ALA A 449 -0.19 11.31 -30.89
C ALA A 449 -0.07 12.73 -31.52
N PRO A 450 -1.17 13.50 -31.59
CA PRO A 450 -1.13 14.85 -32.17
C PRO A 450 -0.19 15.84 -31.45
N ASP A 451 0.22 15.57 -30.21
CA ASP A 451 1.21 16.34 -29.47
C ASP A 451 2.65 16.13 -29.95
N GLY A 452 2.88 15.21 -30.90
CA GLY A 452 4.20 14.86 -31.43
C GLY A 452 5.15 14.19 -30.43
N LEU A 453 4.74 14.00 -29.16
CA LEU A 453 5.60 13.50 -28.07
C LEU A 453 5.11 12.19 -27.46
N THR A 454 3.82 11.90 -27.55
CA THR A 454 3.23 10.74 -26.89
C THR A 454 3.03 9.59 -27.90
N GLY A 455 3.39 8.36 -27.50
CA GLY A 455 3.06 7.18 -28.28
C GLY A 455 1.57 6.86 -28.17
N LEU A 456 0.93 6.57 -29.30
CA LEU A 456 -0.48 6.19 -29.41
C LEU A 456 -0.61 4.77 -29.95
N CYS A 457 -1.53 3.99 -29.42
CA CYS A 457 -1.90 2.68 -29.96
C CYS A 457 -3.37 2.65 -30.40
N SER A 458 -3.65 2.14 -31.61
CA SER A 458 -5.03 2.06 -32.13
C SER A 458 -5.97 1.16 -31.32
N VAL A 459 -5.43 0.22 -30.53
CA VAL A 459 -6.20 -0.71 -29.67
C VAL A 459 -6.12 -0.35 -28.20
N ASN A 460 -5.02 0.24 -27.73
CA ASN A 460 -4.80 0.49 -26.30
C ASN A 460 -5.01 1.97 -25.91
N GLY A 461 -5.12 2.89 -26.87
CA GLY A 461 -5.28 4.32 -26.61
C GLY A 461 -3.95 5.02 -26.30
N LEU A 462 -3.96 5.95 -25.36
CA LEU A 462 -2.84 6.73 -24.89
C LEU A 462 -2.33 6.19 -23.53
N PRO A 463 -1.04 6.40 -23.17
CA PRO A 463 -0.53 6.04 -21.84
C PRO A 463 -1.30 6.66 -20.68
N SER A 464 -1.81 7.89 -20.84
CA SER A 464 -2.60 8.60 -19.82
C SER A 464 -4.02 8.05 -19.67
N ASP A 465 -4.60 7.48 -20.75
CA ASP A 465 -6.00 7.08 -20.83
C ASP A 465 -6.15 5.77 -21.61
N LEU A 466 -5.63 4.68 -21.04
CA LEU A 466 -5.68 3.35 -21.63
C LEU A 466 -7.12 2.83 -21.76
N ILE A 467 -7.35 2.08 -22.84
CA ILE A 467 -8.61 1.36 -23.01
C ILE A 467 -8.75 0.30 -21.91
N PRO A 468 -9.89 0.22 -21.21
CA PRO A 468 -10.15 -0.77 -20.17
C PRO A 468 -9.97 -2.21 -20.64
N ASN A 469 -9.48 -3.08 -19.75
CA ASN A 469 -9.31 -4.51 -20.05
C ASN A 469 -10.59 -5.19 -20.56
N ALA A 470 -11.74 -4.74 -20.07
CA ALA A 470 -13.05 -5.25 -20.47
C ALA A 470 -13.33 -5.09 -21.97
N GLU A 471 -12.73 -4.08 -22.61
CA GLU A 471 -12.91 -3.77 -24.04
C GLU A 471 -11.85 -4.42 -24.94
N LEU A 472 -10.78 -5.00 -24.38
CA LEU A 472 -9.68 -5.56 -25.13
C LEU A 472 -9.97 -7.01 -25.58
N PRO A 473 -9.71 -7.37 -26.86
CA PRO A 473 -9.94 -8.72 -27.36
C PRO A 473 -8.86 -9.70 -26.88
N LEU A 474 -9.25 -10.94 -26.58
CA LEU A 474 -8.32 -12.03 -26.26
C LEU A 474 -8.87 -13.37 -26.81
N ASP A 475 -8.62 -13.66 -28.08
CA ASP A 475 -9.09 -14.88 -28.74
C ASP A 475 -8.03 -15.99 -28.68
N ASN A 476 -6.77 -15.61 -28.82
CA ASN A 476 -5.63 -16.53 -28.82
C ASN A 476 -4.52 -15.99 -27.92
N VAL A 477 -3.77 -16.92 -27.33
CA VAL A 477 -2.57 -16.62 -26.53
C VAL A 477 -1.37 -17.39 -27.08
N THR A 478 -0.16 -16.95 -26.76
CA THR A 478 1.03 -17.71 -27.10
C THR A 478 1.19 -18.89 -26.13
N GLN A 479 1.90 -19.94 -26.54
CA GLN A 479 2.20 -21.07 -25.66
C GLN A 479 2.93 -20.60 -24.38
N GLN A 480 3.86 -19.65 -24.53
CA GLN A 480 4.56 -19.07 -23.39
C GLN A 480 3.60 -18.36 -22.39
N GLU A 481 2.64 -17.57 -22.89
CA GLU A 481 1.63 -16.93 -22.02
C GLU A 481 0.75 -17.97 -21.32
N ALA A 482 0.40 -19.06 -22.02
CA ALA A 482 -0.37 -20.15 -21.43
C ALA A 482 0.42 -20.87 -20.32
N ASP A 483 1.70 -21.17 -20.57
CA ASP A 483 2.56 -21.84 -19.59
C ASP A 483 2.83 -20.96 -18.36
N GLU A 484 3.08 -19.67 -18.56
CA GLU A 484 3.29 -18.71 -17.45
C GLU A 484 2.01 -18.51 -16.64
N TYR A 485 0.84 -18.47 -17.31
CA TYR A 485 -0.43 -18.41 -16.58
C TYR A 485 -0.67 -19.71 -15.80
N GLN A 486 -0.36 -20.88 -16.38
CA GLN A 486 -0.49 -22.16 -15.66
C GLN A 486 0.41 -22.21 -14.43
N GLN A 487 1.66 -21.74 -14.55
CA GLN A 487 2.57 -21.66 -13.41
C GLN A 487 2.03 -20.72 -12.30
N PHE A 488 1.49 -19.56 -12.68
CA PHE A 488 0.82 -18.67 -11.73
C PHE A 488 -0.36 -19.36 -11.06
N LEU A 489 -1.20 -20.06 -11.85
CA LEU A 489 -2.40 -20.72 -11.36
C LEU A 489 -2.06 -21.85 -10.37
N ASP A 490 -1.01 -22.63 -10.66
CA ASP A 490 -0.55 -23.72 -9.78
C ASP A 490 -0.05 -23.15 -8.45
N GLN A 491 0.69 -22.04 -8.47
CA GLN A 491 1.11 -21.32 -7.26
C GLN A 491 -0.10 -20.80 -6.50
N TYR A 492 -1.03 -20.13 -7.18
CA TYR A 492 -2.23 -19.58 -6.58
C TYR A 492 -3.09 -20.68 -5.94
N ASN A 493 -3.36 -21.76 -6.66
CA ASN A 493 -4.13 -22.90 -6.15
C ASN A 493 -3.43 -23.61 -4.98
N SER A 494 -2.10 -23.59 -4.89
CA SER A 494 -1.36 -24.17 -3.77
C SER A 494 -1.54 -23.38 -2.46
N TYR A 495 -1.78 -22.08 -2.56
CA TYR A 495 -2.10 -21.22 -1.42
C TYR A 495 -3.52 -21.49 -0.88
N TRP A 496 -4.48 -21.73 -1.78
CA TRP A 496 -5.88 -21.91 -1.45
C TRP A 496 -6.19 -23.40 -1.35
N ARG A 497 -6.37 -23.90 -0.16
CA ARG A 497 -6.62 -25.34 0.01
C ARG A 497 -8.10 -25.70 0.01
N THR A 498 -9.01 -24.79 0.34
CA THR A 498 -10.41 -25.13 0.60
C THR A 498 -11.42 -24.29 -0.17
N PHE A 499 -11.50 -22.98 0.01
CA PHE A 499 -12.55 -22.13 -0.54
C PHE A 499 -12.02 -20.73 -0.94
N PHE A 500 -12.74 -20.04 -1.81
CA PHE A 500 -12.52 -18.63 -2.12
C PHE A 500 -13.18 -17.71 -1.08
N ASP A 501 -12.63 -16.50 -0.92
CA ASP A 501 -13.03 -15.54 0.10
C ASP A 501 -13.67 -14.30 -0.51
N PRO A 502 -14.95 -14.06 -0.28
CA PRO A 502 -15.49 -12.73 -0.47
C PRO A 502 -14.90 -11.75 0.56
N ILE A 503 -14.78 -10.52 0.12
CA ILE A 503 -14.27 -9.41 0.93
C ILE A 503 -15.38 -8.38 1.06
N ALA A 504 -15.74 -8.06 2.29
CA ALA A 504 -16.71 -7.02 2.60
C ALA A 504 -16.07 -5.92 3.44
N ILE A 505 -16.28 -4.66 3.05
CA ILE A 505 -15.81 -3.50 3.79
C ILE A 505 -16.98 -2.55 4.03
N ARG A 506 -17.21 -2.20 5.28
CA ARG A 506 -18.22 -1.23 5.70
C ARG A 506 -17.52 0.03 6.20
N VAL A 507 -18.02 1.19 5.81
CA VAL A 507 -17.41 2.48 6.16
C VAL A 507 -18.46 3.38 6.80
N LYS A 508 -18.07 4.02 7.92
CA LYS A 508 -18.81 5.08 8.60
C LYS A 508 -17.98 6.35 8.63
N ILE A 509 -18.62 7.46 8.30
CA ILE A 509 -17.98 8.78 8.25
C ILE A 509 -18.80 9.77 9.08
N ASP A 510 -18.24 10.18 10.19
CA ASP A 510 -18.76 11.27 11.01
C ASP A 510 -17.80 12.47 10.94
N GLN A 511 -18.25 13.65 11.40
CA GLN A 511 -17.41 14.85 11.42
C GLN A 511 -16.12 14.64 12.22
N LYS A 512 -16.18 13.83 13.30
CA LYS A 512 -15.07 13.57 14.22
C LYS A 512 -14.47 12.17 14.09
N LYS A 513 -15.06 11.28 13.29
CA LYS A 513 -14.67 9.88 13.28
C LYS A 513 -14.85 9.25 11.90
N PHE A 514 -13.81 8.57 11.45
CA PHE A 514 -13.86 7.63 10.33
C PHE A 514 -13.69 6.22 10.87
N ARG A 515 -14.55 5.29 10.46
CA ARG A 515 -14.46 3.88 10.83
C ARG A 515 -14.61 3.02 9.60
N ALA A 516 -13.67 2.10 9.41
CA ALA A 516 -13.73 1.08 8.38
C ALA A 516 -13.69 -0.32 9.03
N GLU A 517 -14.62 -1.17 8.66
CA GLU A 517 -14.65 -2.58 9.06
C GLU A 517 -14.43 -3.45 7.84
N THR A 518 -13.48 -4.36 7.91
CA THR A 518 -13.16 -5.32 6.85
C THR A 518 -13.42 -6.73 7.34
N ILE A 519 -14.20 -7.50 6.59
CA ILE A 519 -14.40 -8.94 6.83
C ILE A 519 -13.85 -9.68 5.60
N VAL A 520 -13.01 -10.70 5.85
CA VAL A 520 -12.50 -11.65 4.86
C VAL A 520 -12.83 -13.06 5.35
N LEU A 521 -13.56 -13.85 4.56
CA LEU A 521 -14.08 -15.18 4.94
C LEU A 521 -13.82 -16.22 3.86
N PRO A 522 -13.09 -17.30 4.15
CA PRO A 522 -12.16 -17.55 5.23
C PRO A 522 -10.75 -16.99 4.92
N LEU A 523 -9.80 -17.23 5.81
CA LEU A 523 -8.40 -16.93 5.55
C LEU A 523 -7.74 -18.03 4.71
N ILE A 524 -6.83 -17.65 3.81
CA ILE A 524 -6.00 -18.62 3.09
C ILE A 524 -5.12 -19.42 4.05
N ASN A 525 -4.94 -20.72 3.83
CA ASN A 525 -4.26 -21.61 4.77
C ASN A 525 -2.80 -21.22 5.08
N ASN A 526 -2.12 -20.55 4.17
CA ASN A 526 -0.72 -20.11 4.33
C ASN A 526 -0.61 -18.62 4.69
N SER A 527 -1.71 -17.95 5.03
CA SER A 527 -1.67 -16.55 5.45
C SER A 527 -0.97 -16.40 6.80
N ILE A 528 -0.27 -15.29 6.97
CA ILE A 528 0.29 -14.85 8.26
C ILE A 528 -0.80 -14.76 9.35
N TYR A 529 -2.05 -14.47 8.96
CA TYR A 529 -3.17 -14.39 9.89
C TYR A 529 -3.50 -15.73 10.54
N ASN A 530 -3.28 -16.87 9.88
CA ASN A 530 -3.45 -18.19 10.50
C ASN A 530 -2.43 -18.43 11.60
N THR A 531 -1.18 -18.00 11.38
CA THR A 531 -0.14 -18.03 12.41
C THR A 531 -0.51 -17.12 13.57
N MET A 532 -1.00 -15.92 13.28
CA MET A 532 -1.48 -15.00 14.31
C MET A 532 -2.68 -15.57 15.07
N ALA A 533 -3.65 -16.15 14.39
CA ALA A 533 -4.82 -16.78 15.01
C ALA A 533 -4.41 -17.92 15.97
N ALA A 534 -3.43 -18.73 15.60
CA ALA A 534 -2.90 -19.79 16.47
C ALA A 534 -2.20 -19.20 17.73
N THR A 535 -1.50 -18.07 17.58
CA THR A 535 -0.79 -17.40 18.68
C THR A 535 -1.72 -16.59 19.59
N LEU A 536 -2.68 -15.89 18.98
CA LEU A 536 -3.57 -14.93 19.64
C LEU A 536 -4.95 -15.51 19.96
N GLY A 537 -5.21 -16.77 19.58
CA GLY A 537 -6.52 -17.40 19.62
C GLY A 537 -7.20 -17.45 20.99
N GLY A 538 -8.46 -17.84 20.98
CA GLY A 538 -9.35 -17.86 22.12
C GLY A 538 -10.57 -16.96 21.87
N LYS A 539 -11.37 -16.68 22.91
CA LYS A 539 -12.47 -15.70 22.78
C LYS A 539 -11.90 -14.29 22.78
N PRO A 540 -12.27 -13.42 21.84
CA PRO A 540 -11.82 -12.03 21.83
C PRO A 540 -12.23 -11.33 23.13
N GLN A 541 -11.39 -10.42 23.64
CA GLN A 541 -11.59 -9.68 24.87
C GLN A 541 -11.39 -8.19 24.66
N ALA A 542 -11.91 -7.37 25.56
CA ALA A 542 -11.56 -5.96 25.62
C ALA A 542 -10.06 -5.81 25.94
N LEU A 543 -9.33 -5.10 25.09
CA LEU A 543 -7.87 -4.95 25.17
C LEU A 543 -7.43 -3.65 25.87
N ASP A 544 -8.36 -2.85 26.35
CA ASP A 544 -8.14 -1.58 27.06
C ASP A 544 -8.37 -1.67 28.58
N LYS A 545 -8.24 -2.86 29.15
CA LYS A 545 -8.48 -3.11 30.58
C LYS A 545 -7.50 -2.35 31.51
N LEU A 546 -6.28 -2.17 31.04
CA LEU A 546 -5.24 -1.51 31.82
C LEU A 546 -5.18 -0.01 31.48
N PRO A 547 -5.03 0.87 32.48
CA PRO A 547 -4.93 2.31 32.21
C PRO A 547 -3.64 2.65 31.47
N VAL A 548 -3.75 3.62 30.57
CA VAL A 548 -2.62 4.10 29.77
C VAL A 548 -2.33 5.55 30.15
N PRO A 549 -1.07 5.88 30.56
CA PRO A 549 -0.68 7.23 30.93
C PRO A 549 -0.75 8.24 29.76
N LYS A 550 -0.88 9.52 30.09
CA LYS A 550 -0.97 10.61 29.11
C LYS A 550 0.26 10.77 28.22
N GLY A 551 1.45 10.37 28.70
CA GLY A 551 2.68 10.41 27.87
C GLY A 551 2.80 9.31 26.83
N ASN A 552 1.85 8.36 26.77
CA ASN A 552 1.87 7.29 25.80
C ASN A 552 1.44 7.77 24.42
N ILE A 553 2.25 7.48 23.41
CA ILE A 553 2.01 7.88 22.01
C ILE A 553 1.61 6.73 21.11
N PHE A 554 2.03 5.50 21.45
CA PHE A 554 1.78 4.31 20.65
C PHE A 554 1.60 3.09 21.55
N SER A 555 0.67 2.22 21.23
CA SER A 555 0.43 0.96 21.93
C SER A 555 0.11 -0.15 20.94
N VAL A 556 0.67 -1.33 21.20
CA VAL A 556 0.24 -2.60 20.65
C VAL A 556 -0.18 -3.49 21.79
N VAL A 557 -1.41 -3.94 21.79
CA VAL A 557 -1.96 -4.82 22.83
C VAL A 557 -2.51 -6.07 22.18
N VAL A 558 -2.14 -7.22 22.70
CA VAL A 558 -2.53 -8.52 22.15
C VAL A 558 -3.06 -9.45 23.23
N GLN A 559 -3.96 -10.32 22.84
CA GLN A 559 -4.41 -11.45 23.64
C GLN A 559 -3.62 -12.70 23.24
N LEU A 560 -2.85 -13.28 24.15
CA LEU A 560 -2.05 -14.46 23.90
C LEU A 560 -2.82 -15.75 24.22
N ASN A 561 -2.72 -16.74 23.34
CA ASN A 561 -3.12 -18.10 23.64
C ASN A 561 -2.01 -18.82 24.44
N LYS A 562 -2.09 -18.71 25.75
CA LYS A 562 -1.07 -19.25 26.66
C LYS A 562 -0.88 -20.76 26.53
N GLU A 563 -1.93 -21.52 26.24
CA GLU A 563 -1.82 -22.97 26.12
C GLU A 563 -0.97 -23.37 24.93
N ASN A 564 -1.15 -22.69 23.78
CA ASN A 564 -0.33 -22.93 22.61
C ASN A 564 1.12 -22.47 22.82
N LEU A 565 1.32 -21.31 23.41
CA LEU A 565 2.66 -20.77 23.69
C LEU A 565 3.46 -21.64 24.66
N LEU A 566 2.80 -22.24 25.65
CA LEU A 566 3.46 -23.08 26.66
C LEU A 566 3.64 -24.54 26.19
N ARG A 567 2.92 -24.98 25.16
CA ARG A 567 3.18 -26.27 24.46
C ARG A 567 4.38 -26.18 23.54
N ASP A 568 4.65 -25.00 22.98
CA ASP A 568 5.80 -24.78 22.12
C ASP A 568 7.07 -24.69 23.01
N ASN A 569 8.06 -25.54 22.74
CA ASN A 569 9.35 -25.53 23.45
C ASN A 569 10.11 -24.19 23.34
N ALA A 570 9.59 -23.25 22.55
CA ALA A 570 10.13 -21.91 22.39
C ALA A 570 10.16 -21.11 23.70
N VAL A 571 9.09 -21.13 24.49
CA VAL A 571 9.07 -20.44 25.81
C VAL A 571 10.03 -21.13 26.79
N GLN A 572 10.06 -22.46 26.80
CA GLN A 572 11.04 -23.20 27.59
C GLN A 572 12.47 -22.94 27.12
N SER A 573 12.70 -22.73 25.82
CA SER A 573 14.04 -22.51 25.27
C SER A 573 14.62 -21.15 25.62
N ILE A 574 13.81 -20.14 25.95
CA ILE A 574 14.31 -18.80 26.37
C ILE A 574 14.73 -18.79 27.79
N PHE A 575 13.91 -19.39 28.65
CA PHE A 575 14.27 -19.51 30.05
C PHE A 575 15.37 -20.60 30.23
N SER A 576 15.49 -21.56 29.32
CA SER A 576 16.54 -22.57 29.32
C SER A 576 17.80 -22.17 28.55
N ARG A 577 17.68 -21.28 27.52
CA ARG A 577 18.84 -20.70 26.85
C ARG A 577 19.33 -19.52 27.70
N ASN A 578 20.13 -19.76 28.67
CA ASN A 578 21.13 -18.92 29.36
C ASN A 578 21.32 -17.44 28.95
N LEU A 579 20.39 -16.84 28.17
CA LEU A 579 20.56 -15.48 27.62
C LEU A 579 20.42 -14.39 28.65
N LEU A 580 19.60 -14.61 29.68
CA LEU A 580 19.39 -13.63 30.78
C LEU A 580 20.02 -14.02 32.12
N ILE A 581 20.32 -15.29 32.36
CA ILE A 581 20.63 -15.74 33.70
C ILE A 581 21.83 -16.71 33.77
N GLY A 582 22.63 -16.93 32.72
CA GLY A 582 23.85 -17.78 32.73
C GLY A 582 23.62 -19.31 32.91
N PRO A 583 24.58 -20.14 32.52
CA PRO A 583 24.48 -21.59 32.63
C PRO A 583 24.40 -22.06 34.08
N GLY A 584 23.39 -22.86 34.43
CA GLY A 584 23.24 -23.49 35.76
C GLY A 584 22.23 -22.84 36.69
N SER A 585 21.30 -22.02 36.21
CA SER A 585 20.14 -21.54 37.00
C SER A 585 18.93 -22.45 36.76
N ASP A 586 18.45 -23.11 37.80
CA ASP A 586 17.23 -23.90 37.80
C ASP A 586 16.01 -22.96 37.87
N LEU A 587 15.74 -22.25 36.78
CA LEU A 587 14.55 -21.40 36.66
C LEU A 587 13.23 -22.19 36.71
N GLN A 588 13.25 -23.50 36.47
CA GLN A 588 12.08 -24.36 36.66
C GLN A 588 11.61 -24.34 38.13
N ASP A 589 12.52 -24.18 39.09
CA ASP A 589 12.19 -24.16 40.52
C ASP A 589 11.54 -22.86 41.02
N ILE A 590 11.67 -21.73 40.30
CA ILE A 590 11.01 -20.47 40.71
C ILE A 590 9.53 -20.39 40.34
N GLY A 591 8.99 -21.36 39.60
CA GLY A 591 7.57 -21.43 39.29
C GLY A 591 7.13 -20.56 38.13
N VAL A 592 7.98 -20.40 37.10
CA VAL A 592 7.69 -19.64 35.86
C VAL A 592 6.41 -20.13 35.20
N ASP A 593 6.21 -21.46 35.12
CA ASP A 593 5.01 -22.03 34.49
C ASP A 593 3.73 -21.61 35.24
N ASN A 594 3.74 -21.67 36.56
CA ASN A 594 2.61 -21.23 37.39
C ASN A 594 2.36 -19.73 37.27
N PHE A 595 3.44 -18.92 37.22
CA PHE A 595 3.34 -17.47 37.02
C PHE A 595 2.69 -17.14 35.69
N LEU A 596 3.14 -17.77 34.60
CA LEU A 596 2.60 -17.52 33.26
C LEU A 596 1.17 -18.05 33.08
N ARG A 597 0.83 -19.25 33.61
CA ARG A 597 -0.51 -19.85 33.43
C ARG A 597 -1.56 -19.23 34.35
N ASN A 598 -1.22 -19.06 35.59
CA ASN A 598 -2.16 -18.75 36.66
C ASN A 598 -1.99 -17.36 37.25
N GLY A 599 -0.78 -16.79 37.27
CA GLY A 599 -0.52 -15.46 37.79
C GLY A 599 -0.91 -14.35 36.82
N LEU A 600 -0.42 -14.42 35.59
CA LEU A 600 -0.75 -13.42 34.56
C LEU A 600 -2.07 -13.73 33.88
N GLY A 601 -2.74 -12.72 33.35
CA GLY A 601 -3.83 -12.84 32.40
C GLY A 601 -3.33 -13.14 30.98
N SER A 602 -4.20 -13.01 29.98
CA SER A 602 -3.87 -13.28 28.58
C SER A 602 -3.45 -12.03 27.80
N GLN A 603 -3.66 -10.86 28.36
CA GLN A 603 -3.37 -9.59 27.70
C GLN A 603 -1.92 -9.17 27.90
N VAL A 604 -1.23 -8.83 26.79
CA VAL A 604 0.12 -8.27 26.81
C VAL A 604 0.12 -7.01 25.95
N GLY A 605 0.69 -5.93 26.49
CA GLY A 605 0.81 -4.65 25.80
C GLY A 605 2.27 -4.19 25.70
N LEU A 606 2.65 -3.66 24.53
CA LEU A 606 3.87 -2.88 24.30
C LEU A 606 3.48 -1.43 24.08
N HIS A 607 4.11 -0.53 24.83
CA HIS A 607 3.75 0.87 24.84
C HIS A 607 4.98 1.75 24.71
N ILE A 608 4.86 2.86 23.97
CA ILE A 608 5.93 3.81 23.69
C ILE A 608 5.50 5.18 24.19
N TYR A 609 6.41 5.85 24.90
CA TYR A 609 6.23 7.20 25.39
C TYR A 609 6.80 8.24 24.46
N ASP A 610 6.24 9.44 24.53
CA ASP A 610 6.75 10.62 23.85
C ASP A 610 8.15 10.99 24.37
N SER A 611 9.08 11.20 23.45
CA SER A 611 10.45 11.60 23.74
C SER A 611 11.11 12.16 22.49
N LYS A 612 12.22 12.85 22.68
CA LYS A 612 13.11 13.23 21.57
C LYS A 612 13.93 12.01 21.17
N PRO A 613 13.69 11.42 20.00
CA PRO A 613 14.43 10.25 19.57
C PRO A 613 15.88 10.63 19.19
N LEU A 614 16.80 9.71 19.41
CA LEU A 614 18.21 9.86 19.01
C LEU A 614 18.41 9.44 17.55
N PHE A 615 17.53 8.62 17.02
CA PHE A 615 17.53 8.11 15.64
C PHE A 615 16.13 7.67 15.23
N ASP A 616 15.86 7.68 13.95
CA ASP A 616 14.56 7.28 13.39
C ASP A 616 14.33 5.78 13.53
N LEU A 617 13.24 5.40 14.23
CA LEU A 617 12.76 4.04 14.32
C LEU A 617 11.47 3.87 13.52
N ASN A 618 11.48 2.96 12.57
CA ASN A 618 10.27 2.56 11.88
C ASN A 618 9.51 1.53 12.73
N PHE A 619 8.67 1.99 13.65
CA PHE A 619 7.86 1.15 14.53
C PHE A 619 6.89 0.25 13.76
N SER A 620 6.37 0.70 12.63
CA SER A 620 5.50 -0.09 11.76
C SER A 620 6.20 -1.35 11.26
N ASN A 621 7.44 -1.22 10.79
CA ASN A 621 8.27 -2.36 10.38
C ASN A 621 8.64 -3.26 11.55
N LEU A 622 8.97 -2.69 12.71
CA LEU A 622 9.33 -3.45 13.90
C LEU A 622 8.17 -4.35 14.34
N VAL A 623 6.98 -3.79 14.48
CA VAL A 623 5.79 -4.53 14.90
C VAL A 623 5.37 -5.51 13.79
N GLY A 624 5.46 -5.14 12.52
CA GLY A 624 5.20 -6.04 11.40
C GLY A 624 6.11 -7.27 11.41
N GLN A 625 7.41 -7.09 11.68
CA GLN A 625 8.37 -8.20 11.83
C GLN A 625 8.07 -9.08 13.05
N MET A 626 7.62 -8.50 14.16
CA MET A 626 7.18 -9.27 15.33
C MET A 626 6.07 -10.26 14.97
N PHE A 627 5.09 -9.85 14.18
CA PHE A 627 3.99 -10.71 13.73
C PHE A 627 4.41 -11.68 12.61
N ALA A 628 5.33 -11.28 11.72
CA ALA A 628 5.79 -12.10 10.61
C ALA A 628 6.70 -13.28 11.02
N SER A 629 7.37 -13.19 12.17
CA SER A 629 8.32 -14.21 12.63
C SER A 629 7.68 -15.48 13.22
N GLY A 630 6.35 -15.56 13.25
CA GLY A 630 5.61 -16.76 13.67
C GLY A 630 5.51 -16.93 15.18
N THR A 631 4.85 -18.03 15.62
CA THR A 631 4.51 -18.28 17.03
C THR A 631 5.71 -18.34 17.98
N GLY A 632 6.86 -18.81 17.49
CA GLY A 632 8.10 -18.85 18.29
C GLY A 632 8.89 -17.53 18.23
N GLY A 633 8.63 -16.68 17.23
CA GLY A 633 9.38 -15.44 17.00
C GLY A 633 8.78 -14.20 17.68
N PHE A 634 7.48 -14.22 17.98
CA PHE A 634 6.79 -13.02 18.52
C PHE A 634 7.41 -12.49 19.82
N PHE A 635 7.87 -13.38 20.70
CA PHE A 635 8.54 -12.97 21.93
C PHE A 635 9.94 -13.57 22.09
N PHE A 636 10.33 -14.61 21.35
CA PHE A 636 11.35 -15.51 21.92
C PHE A 636 12.27 -16.23 20.92
N GLY A 637 12.08 -16.12 19.63
CA GLY A 637 12.84 -16.92 18.66
C GLY A 637 13.88 -16.17 17.81
N ASN A 638 13.99 -14.85 17.95
CA ASN A 638 14.86 -14.05 17.07
C ASN A 638 15.72 -13.09 17.89
N ASP A 639 17.02 -13.39 18.03
CA ASP A 639 17.98 -12.55 18.75
C ASP A 639 18.02 -11.12 18.19
N ALA A 640 17.80 -10.95 16.87
CA ALA A 640 17.74 -9.65 16.23
C ALA A 640 16.55 -8.80 16.73
N LEU A 641 15.41 -9.43 17.05
CA LEU A 641 14.24 -8.72 17.59
C LEU A 641 14.52 -8.16 18.99
N TRP A 642 15.16 -8.96 19.85
CA TRP A 642 15.55 -8.49 21.20
C TRP A 642 16.55 -7.35 21.13
N ILE A 643 17.55 -7.45 20.26
CA ILE A 643 18.51 -6.35 20.04
C ILE A 643 17.76 -5.12 19.54
N THR A 644 16.83 -5.28 18.62
CA THR A 644 16.03 -4.16 18.10
C THR A 644 15.15 -3.53 19.19
N MET A 645 14.51 -4.33 20.03
CA MET A 645 13.72 -3.82 21.17
C MET A 645 14.60 -3.13 22.22
N LEU A 646 15.79 -3.67 22.48
CA LEU A 646 16.77 -3.02 23.34
C LEU A 646 17.18 -1.67 22.79
N VAL A 647 17.55 -1.61 21.51
CA VAL A 647 17.91 -0.36 20.82
C VAL A 647 16.72 0.61 20.81
N ALA A 648 15.51 0.13 20.54
CA ALA A 648 14.29 0.95 20.61
C ALA A 648 14.07 1.56 22.00
N SER A 649 14.34 0.79 23.07
CA SER A 649 14.21 1.28 24.44
C SER A 649 15.28 2.31 24.85
N LEU A 650 16.43 2.33 24.17
CA LEU A 650 17.44 3.38 24.32
C LEU A 650 17.01 4.66 23.60
N ASN A 651 16.29 4.52 22.49
CA ASN A 651 15.83 5.65 21.68
C ASN A 651 14.59 6.35 22.28
N SER A 652 13.64 5.57 22.79
CA SER A 652 12.38 6.08 23.35
C SER A 652 12.02 5.33 24.63
N PRO A 653 11.43 5.98 25.62
CA PRO A 653 10.94 5.29 26.82
C PRO A 653 9.82 4.32 26.44
N VAL A 654 9.95 3.06 26.81
CA VAL A 654 9.00 1.99 26.54
C VAL A 654 8.60 1.25 27.79
N TYR A 655 7.40 0.66 27.78
CA TYR A 655 7.01 -0.30 28.81
C TYR A 655 6.17 -1.43 28.23
N VAL A 656 6.24 -2.56 28.89
CA VAL A 656 5.40 -3.72 28.62
C VAL A 656 4.41 -3.87 29.76
N SER A 657 3.15 -4.15 29.46
CA SER A 657 2.07 -4.38 30.40
C SER A 657 1.52 -5.79 30.30
N PHE A 658 1.19 -6.38 31.42
CA PHE A 658 0.49 -7.67 31.51
C PHE A 658 -0.72 -7.50 32.43
N ASP A 659 -1.86 -8.02 32.05
CA ASP A 659 -2.97 -8.14 32.97
C ASP A 659 -2.67 -9.23 34.02
N VAL A 660 -3.10 -9.03 35.26
CA VAL A 660 -2.86 -9.93 36.39
C VAL A 660 -4.16 -10.67 36.69
N LYS A 661 -4.06 -12.02 36.71
CA LYS A 661 -5.17 -12.89 37.06
C LYS A 661 -5.18 -13.21 38.58
N ASP A 662 -4.00 -13.44 39.16
CA ASP A 662 -3.85 -13.71 40.57
C ASP A 662 -2.63 -12.97 41.16
N ASN A 663 -2.90 -11.96 41.97
CA ASN A 663 -1.90 -11.11 42.58
C ASN A 663 -0.94 -11.89 43.50
N LYS A 664 -1.42 -12.92 44.23
CA LYS A 664 -0.62 -13.71 45.18
C LYS A 664 0.44 -14.54 44.41
N ILE A 665 0.05 -15.12 43.28
CA ILE A 665 0.98 -15.91 42.47
C ILE A 665 2.05 -15.01 41.87
N VAL A 666 1.68 -13.82 41.40
CA VAL A 666 2.63 -12.85 40.85
C VAL A 666 3.61 -12.38 41.93
N ASP A 667 3.11 -12.01 43.09
CA ASP A 667 3.95 -11.53 44.21
C ASP A 667 4.90 -12.64 44.72
N ALA A 668 4.41 -13.88 44.85
CA ALA A 668 5.24 -15.03 45.23
C ALA A 668 6.33 -15.35 44.21
N PHE A 669 6.01 -15.25 42.91
CA PHE A 669 6.98 -15.42 41.82
C PHE A 669 8.06 -14.34 41.88
N LEU A 670 7.65 -13.08 41.97
CA LEU A 670 8.60 -11.96 42.05
C LEU A 670 9.54 -12.06 43.26
N ALA A 671 9.04 -12.48 44.43
CA ALA A 671 9.87 -12.71 45.62
C ALA A 671 10.91 -13.82 45.42
N ARG A 672 10.54 -14.91 44.75
CA ARG A 672 11.47 -16.00 44.38
C ARG A 672 12.50 -15.54 43.36
N LEU A 673 12.05 -14.81 42.32
CA LEU A 673 12.93 -14.21 41.32
C LEU A 673 13.96 -13.28 41.97
N ASP A 674 13.53 -12.42 42.90
CA ASP A 674 14.39 -11.53 43.69
C ASP A 674 15.49 -12.32 44.39
N THR A 675 15.13 -13.45 45.01
CA THR A 675 16.07 -14.29 45.75
C THR A 675 17.10 -14.93 44.81
N GLU A 676 16.65 -15.44 43.64
CA GLU A 676 17.54 -16.05 42.67
C GLU A 676 18.48 -15.03 41.98
N LEU A 677 17.97 -13.85 41.63
CA LEU A 677 18.80 -12.78 41.08
C LEU A 677 19.84 -12.29 42.08
N ALA A 678 19.50 -12.20 43.38
CA ALA A 678 20.46 -11.88 44.45
C ALA A 678 21.53 -12.96 44.61
N ARG A 679 21.18 -14.26 44.40
CA ARG A 679 22.13 -15.37 44.39
C ARG A 679 23.08 -15.30 43.22
N LEU A 680 22.56 -15.01 42.02
CA LEU A 680 23.34 -14.89 40.81
C LEU A 680 24.30 -13.68 40.83
N ALA A 681 23.89 -12.56 41.38
CA ALA A 681 24.71 -11.36 41.52
C ALA A 681 25.96 -11.57 42.41
N ARG A 682 25.97 -12.61 43.28
CA ARG A 682 27.10 -12.97 44.14
C ARG A 682 28.11 -13.90 43.46
N ARG A 683 27.84 -14.44 42.24
CA ARG A 683 28.80 -15.30 41.54
C ARG A 683 29.89 -14.43 40.90
N PRO A 684 31.17 -14.85 40.94
CA PRO A 684 32.22 -14.14 40.25
C PRO A 684 31.93 -14.17 38.74
N PRO A 685 32.17 -13.05 38.04
CA PRO A 685 31.88 -12.99 36.61
C PRO A 685 32.77 -13.96 35.83
N ASP A 686 32.18 -14.79 34.96
CA ASP A 686 32.93 -15.58 33.99
C ASP A 686 33.56 -14.62 32.98
N VAL A 687 34.88 -14.80 32.77
CA VAL A 687 35.69 -13.93 31.90
C VAL A 687 35.34 -14.12 30.45
N GLY A 688 34.50 -13.24 29.88
CA GLY A 688 34.11 -13.15 28.47
C GLY A 688 33.91 -11.70 28.06
N TRP A 689 33.95 -11.44 26.75
CA TRP A 689 33.76 -10.10 26.16
C TRP A 689 32.41 -9.46 26.48
N PHE A 690 31.43 -10.24 26.97
CA PHE A 690 30.16 -9.78 27.47
C PHE A 690 29.95 -10.26 28.89
N GLN A 691 30.14 -9.39 29.86
CA GLN A 691 29.71 -9.62 31.22
C GLN A 691 28.31 -9.06 31.44
N VAL A 692 27.32 -9.92 31.64
CA VAL A 692 26.01 -9.51 32.11
C VAL A 692 26.08 -9.46 33.63
N GLU A 693 26.25 -8.28 34.18
CA GLU A 693 26.12 -8.07 35.61
C GLU A 693 24.66 -7.80 35.95
N ASN A 694 24.07 -8.65 36.77
CA ASN A 694 22.72 -8.46 37.28
C ASN A 694 22.76 -7.74 38.63
N ASP A 695 22.64 -6.41 38.60
CA ASP A 695 22.42 -5.63 39.82
C ASP A 695 20.94 -5.63 40.16
N PHE A 696 20.65 -5.88 41.40
CA PHE A 696 19.31 -5.96 41.91
C PHE A 696 19.11 -4.92 43.00
N TYR A 697 18.11 -4.04 42.84
CA TYR A 697 17.75 -3.02 43.80
C TYR A 697 16.27 -3.05 44.11
N HIS A 698 15.87 -3.06 45.37
CA HIS A 698 14.53 -2.68 45.78
C HIS A 698 14.49 -1.17 45.98
N LEU A 699 13.63 -0.48 45.22
CA LEU A 699 13.33 0.92 45.51
C LEU A 699 12.07 0.94 46.38
N THR A 700 12.23 1.39 47.64
CA THR A 700 11.10 1.83 48.42
C THR A 700 10.67 3.22 47.94
N ALA A 701 9.39 3.51 47.98
CA ALA A 701 8.79 4.71 47.39
C ALA A 701 9.24 6.03 48.04
N ASP A 702 9.95 6.02 49.12
CA ASP A 702 10.37 7.23 49.82
C ASP A 702 11.85 7.15 50.27
N PRO A 703 12.74 8.00 49.68
CA PRO A 703 14.13 8.11 50.13
C PRO A 703 14.26 8.71 51.54
N GLY A 704 13.19 9.26 52.12
CA GLY A 704 13.17 9.95 53.41
C GLY A 704 13.05 9.01 54.61
N GLU A 705 12.57 7.78 54.44
CA GLU A 705 12.51 6.78 55.54
C GLU A 705 13.69 5.80 55.45
N GLN A 706 14.88 6.28 55.72
CA GLN A 706 16.05 5.42 55.96
C GLN A 706 15.98 4.80 57.36
N GLY A 707 15.22 3.74 57.49
CA GLY A 707 15.27 2.82 58.62
C GLY A 707 15.54 1.41 58.11
N ALA A 708 16.75 0.92 58.37
CA ALA A 708 17.17 -0.43 58.04
C ALA A 708 16.11 -1.48 58.41
N ARG A 709 15.43 -2.07 57.40
CA ARG A 709 14.69 -3.33 57.59
C ARG A 709 14.91 -4.24 56.39
N SER A 710 15.23 -5.47 56.71
CA SER A 710 15.44 -6.60 55.83
C SER A 710 14.33 -6.78 54.77
N PRO A 711 14.66 -7.28 53.55
CA PRO A 711 13.75 -7.32 52.41
C PRO A 711 12.57 -8.33 52.47
N ALA A 712 12.37 -9.01 53.59
CA ALA A 712 11.53 -10.22 53.58
C ALA A 712 10.07 -10.06 54.05
N THR A 713 9.67 -8.93 54.62
CA THR A 713 8.29 -8.81 55.18
C THR A 713 7.81 -7.35 55.21
N THR A 714 7.30 -6.86 54.15
CA THR A 714 6.29 -5.81 54.20
C THR A 714 5.27 -5.99 53.10
N ALA A 715 4.20 -6.69 53.41
CA ALA A 715 2.89 -6.32 52.90
C ALA A 715 2.74 -4.83 53.28
N GLY A 716 2.95 -3.94 52.30
CA GLY A 716 2.86 -2.51 52.48
C GLY A 716 1.48 -2.16 53.04
N ASN A 717 1.42 -1.29 54.03
CA ASN A 717 0.23 -0.54 54.37
C ASN A 717 -0.21 0.20 53.08
N GLY A 718 -1.23 -0.31 52.46
CA GLY A 718 -2.05 0.05 51.42
C GLY A 718 -1.87 1.39 50.73
N ASP A 719 -0.99 1.66 49.83
CA ASP A 719 -1.27 2.56 48.71
C ASP A 719 -0.09 2.80 47.75
N GLN A 720 1.13 2.30 48.04
CA GLN A 720 2.23 2.50 47.08
C GLN A 720 2.78 1.17 46.58
N PRO A 721 2.92 1.01 45.23
CA PRO A 721 3.46 -0.20 44.61
C PRO A 721 4.95 -0.37 44.93
N SER A 722 5.37 -1.58 45.27
CA SER A 722 6.79 -1.91 45.38
C SER A 722 7.43 -1.89 43.98
N VAL A 723 8.37 -0.99 43.75
CA VAL A 723 9.11 -0.86 42.47
C VAL A 723 10.42 -1.62 42.56
N ARG A 724 10.63 -2.55 41.61
CA ARG A 724 11.88 -3.30 41.48
C ARG A 724 12.72 -2.72 40.36
N THR A 725 14.04 -2.62 40.59
CA THR A 725 14.99 -2.19 39.56
C THR A 725 15.91 -3.33 39.18
N TYR A 726 15.99 -3.60 37.89
CA TYR A 726 16.95 -4.55 37.35
C TYR A 726 17.94 -3.81 36.47
N SER A 727 19.19 -4.25 36.42
CA SER A 727 20.20 -3.70 35.53
C SER A 727 20.96 -4.79 34.79
N LEU A 728 21.28 -4.50 33.58
CA LEU A 728 22.13 -5.30 32.69
C LEU A 728 23.34 -4.46 32.33
N SER A 729 24.53 -4.97 32.57
CA SER A 729 25.77 -4.28 32.25
C SER A 729 26.45 -4.94 31.02
N PHE A 730 26.81 -4.13 30.05
CA PHE A 730 27.53 -4.50 28.85
C PHE A 730 28.79 -3.67 28.74
N GLY A 731 29.89 -4.14 29.30
CA GLY A 731 31.09 -3.34 29.42
C GLY A 731 30.81 -2.04 30.21
N PRO A 732 31.09 -0.86 29.65
CA PRO A 732 30.86 0.40 30.33
C PRO A 732 29.38 0.85 30.35
N LEU A 733 28.51 0.15 29.64
CA LEU A 733 27.09 0.51 29.54
C LEU A 733 26.28 -0.27 30.59
N LYS A 734 25.53 0.42 31.40
CA LYS A 734 24.58 -0.16 32.35
C LYS A 734 23.16 0.25 32.01
N TRP A 735 22.36 -0.74 31.62
CA TRP A 735 20.96 -0.54 31.27
C TRP A 735 20.07 -0.96 32.42
N ARG A 736 19.13 -0.09 32.82
CA ARG A 736 18.19 -0.34 33.93
C ARG A 736 16.77 -0.40 33.40
N PHE A 737 15.99 -1.32 33.95
CA PHE A 737 14.56 -1.35 33.79
C PHE A 737 13.87 -1.56 35.13
N PHE A 738 12.64 -1.13 35.20
CA PHE A 738 11.85 -1.04 36.40
C PHE A 738 10.61 -1.91 36.26
N SER A 739 10.26 -2.67 37.28
CA SER A 739 9.04 -3.46 37.29
C SER A 739 8.21 -3.18 38.55
N ALA A 740 6.89 -3.20 38.38
CA ALA A 740 5.94 -3.05 39.46
C ALA A 740 4.63 -3.74 39.15
N ARG A 741 3.97 -4.29 40.17
CA ARG A 741 2.58 -4.68 40.10
C ARG A 741 1.74 -3.52 40.65
N ILE A 742 0.82 -3.00 39.85
CA ILE A 742 -0.02 -1.84 40.21
C ILE A 742 -1.47 -2.23 39.88
N GLY A 743 -2.33 -2.28 40.87
CA GLY A 743 -3.71 -2.72 40.67
C GLY A 743 -3.80 -4.10 40.03
N SER A 744 -4.53 -4.22 38.90
CA SER A 744 -4.67 -5.43 38.09
C SER A 744 -3.62 -5.56 36.99
N GLY A 745 -2.55 -4.74 37.01
CA GLY A 745 -1.49 -4.77 35.99
C GLY A 745 -0.11 -5.11 36.55
N PHE A 746 0.70 -5.84 35.79
CA PHE A 746 2.13 -6.01 36.00
C PHE A 746 2.89 -5.32 34.87
N TYR A 747 3.83 -4.47 35.19
CA TYR A 747 4.52 -3.57 34.29
C TYR A 747 6.03 -3.74 34.35
N ILE A 748 6.67 -3.69 33.17
CA ILE A 748 8.13 -3.62 33.03
C ILE A 748 8.42 -2.39 32.17
N ALA A 749 9.15 -1.41 32.74
CA ALA A 749 9.39 -0.12 32.08
C ALA A 749 10.88 0.19 31.96
N SER A 750 11.27 0.85 30.88
CA SER A 750 12.64 1.31 30.63
C SER A 750 13.05 2.52 31.49
N LYS A 751 12.09 3.23 32.06
CA LYS A 751 12.31 4.42 32.92
C LYS A 751 11.39 4.40 34.15
N LYS A 752 11.90 4.89 35.30
CA LYS A 752 11.13 4.91 36.57
C LYS A 752 9.87 5.78 36.46
N PHE A 753 9.97 6.97 35.87
CA PHE A 753 8.84 7.90 35.76
C PHE A 753 7.59 7.29 35.14
N ILE A 754 7.76 6.29 34.22
CA ILE A 754 6.65 5.55 33.61
C ILE A 754 5.85 4.79 34.70
N ILE A 755 6.53 4.17 35.64
CA ILE A 755 5.89 3.48 36.77
C ILE A 755 5.13 4.48 37.66
N ASP A 756 5.69 5.66 37.87
CA ASP A 756 5.05 6.74 38.65
C ASP A 756 3.76 7.22 37.93
N ASP A 757 3.83 7.43 36.61
CA ASP A 757 2.68 7.81 35.78
C ASP A 757 1.59 6.72 35.74
N LEU A 758 2.00 5.44 35.67
CA LEU A 758 1.08 4.30 35.73
C LEU A 758 0.36 4.22 37.06
N THR A 759 1.10 4.45 38.17
CA THR A 759 0.53 4.51 39.52
C THR A 759 -0.51 5.62 39.63
N ALA A 760 -0.22 6.80 39.06
CA ALA A 760 -1.16 7.91 39.06
C ALA A 760 -2.39 7.62 38.18
N ALA A 761 -2.19 6.90 37.05
CA ALA A 761 -3.29 6.51 36.15
C ALA A 761 -4.23 5.48 36.80
N HIS A 762 -3.69 4.48 37.54
CA HIS A 762 -4.48 3.52 38.29
C HIS A 762 -5.29 4.21 39.40
N ARG A 763 -4.68 5.10 40.17
CA ARG A 763 -5.36 5.85 41.22
C ARG A 763 -6.56 6.64 40.70
N LYS A 764 -6.41 7.31 39.56
CA LYS A 764 -7.52 8.01 38.90
C LYS A 764 -8.64 7.07 38.43
N LEU A 765 -8.31 5.84 38.04
CA LEU A 765 -9.28 4.85 37.64
C LEU A 765 -10.09 4.37 38.85
N ASP A 766 -9.45 4.12 39.98
CA ASP A 766 -10.07 3.72 41.23
C ASP A 766 -10.96 4.82 41.80
N GLU A 767 -10.52 6.09 41.75
CA GLU A 767 -11.33 7.27 42.16
C GLU A 767 -12.60 7.39 41.28
N LYS A 768 -12.50 7.19 39.95
CA LYS A 768 -13.67 7.18 39.08
C LYS A 768 -14.63 6.01 39.37
N ALA A 769 -14.08 4.83 39.65
CA ALA A 769 -14.90 3.66 40.01
C ALA A 769 -15.66 3.87 41.31
N SER A 770 -15.05 4.51 42.33
CA SER A 770 -15.69 4.84 43.59
C SER A 770 -16.78 5.92 43.49
N THR A 771 -16.63 6.89 42.57
CA THR A 771 -17.62 7.97 42.35
C THR A 771 -18.83 7.52 41.52
N VAL A 772 -18.67 6.48 40.66
CA VAL A 772 -19.76 5.93 39.81
C VAL A 772 -20.59 4.87 40.55
N ALA A 773 -20.12 4.32 41.62
CA ALA A 773 -20.87 3.33 42.43
C ALA A 773 -22.19 3.88 43.02
N ASP A 774 -22.38 5.19 43.11
CA ASP A 774 -23.59 5.86 43.59
C ASP A 774 -24.59 6.31 42.53
N THR A 775 -24.31 6.12 41.25
CA THR A 775 -25.25 6.46 40.17
C THR A 775 -25.41 5.25 39.23
N ALA A 776 -26.66 5.00 38.86
CA ALA A 776 -27.11 3.85 38.06
C ALA A 776 -26.09 3.23 37.05
N PRO A 777 -26.14 1.91 36.82
CA PRO A 777 -25.17 1.25 35.96
C PRO A 777 -25.07 2.00 34.63
N PRO A 778 -23.84 2.20 34.12
CA PRO A 778 -23.65 2.87 32.84
C PRO A 778 -24.46 2.15 31.77
N PRO A 779 -25.10 2.89 30.85
CA PRO A 779 -25.90 2.28 29.81
C PRO A 779 -25.09 1.21 29.07
N ALA A 780 -25.69 0.05 28.89
CA ALA A 780 -25.10 -1.17 28.30
C ALA A 780 -24.64 -1.02 26.83
N ASN A 781 -24.48 0.20 26.33
CA ASN A 781 -24.21 0.55 24.95
C ASN A 781 -22.83 1.22 24.71
N ARG A 782 -21.87 1.05 25.60
CA ARG A 782 -20.48 1.30 25.17
C ARG A 782 -19.94 0.01 24.56
N TRP A 783 -19.92 -0.03 23.27
CA TRP A 783 -19.15 -0.97 22.49
C TRP A 783 -17.67 -0.85 22.96
N GLN A 784 -17.28 -1.70 23.88
CA GLN A 784 -15.86 -2.03 24.03
C GLN A 784 -15.64 -3.14 23.01
N PRO A 785 -14.96 -2.88 21.91
CA PRO A 785 -14.71 -3.90 20.92
C PRO A 785 -13.85 -4.98 21.55
N ALA A 786 -14.34 -6.21 21.51
CA ALA A 786 -13.56 -7.37 21.88
C ALA A 786 -12.70 -7.76 20.68
N ALA A 787 -11.38 -7.79 20.86
CA ALA A 787 -10.41 -8.10 19.82
C ALA A 787 -9.33 -9.08 20.31
N HIS A 788 -8.57 -9.65 19.39
CA HIS A 788 -7.39 -10.45 19.68
C HIS A 788 -6.10 -9.61 19.67
N ALA A 789 -6.09 -8.55 18.85
CA ALA A 789 -4.98 -7.61 18.78
C ALA A 789 -5.48 -6.18 18.52
N MET A 790 -4.79 -5.20 19.06
CA MET A 790 -5.09 -3.78 18.91
C MET A 790 -3.80 -3.00 18.74
N VAL A 791 -3.79 -2.09 17.77
CA VAL A 791 -2.77 -1.04 17.65
C VAL A 791 -3.44 0.31 17.87
N ARG A 792 -2.87 1.17 18.68
CA ARG A 792 -3.39 2.50 18.94
C ARG A 792 -2.31 3.57 18.86
N ILE A 793 -2.59 4.63 18.10
CA ILE A 793 -1.74 5.81 17.94
C ILE A 793 -2.46 7.00 18.58
N ARG A 794 -1.73 7.82 19.36
CA ARG A 794 -2.25 9.00 20.07
C ARG A 794 -1.45 10.26 19.74
N PRO A 795 -1.70 10.88 18.57
CA PRO A 795 -0.98 12.09 18.16
C PRO A 795 -1.20 13.28 19.09
N GLU A 796 -2.30 13.29 19.84
CA GLU A 796 -2.60 14.31 20.85
C GLU A 796 -1.53 14.41 21.93
N ASN A 797 -0.79 13.31 22.16
CA ASN A 797 0.28 13.23 23.14
C ASN A 797 1.66 13.54 22.56
N TRP A 798 1.78 13.73 21.24
CA TRP A 798 3.04 13.98 20.57
C TRP A 798 3.48 15.42 20.81
N LYS A 799 4.54 15.60 21.60
CA LYS A 799 5.19 16.90 21.88
C LYS A 799 6.64 16.87 21.42
N ASP A 800 7.37 15.87 21.91
CA ASP A 800 8.81 15.77 21.73
C ASP A 800 9.16 14.99 20.46
N VAL A 801 8.33 14.03 20.05
CA VAL A 801 8.53 13.23 18.82
C VAL A 801 8.06 13.96 17.56
N ILE A 802 7.10 14.91 17.66
CA ILE A 802 6.50 15.54 16.50
C ILE A 802 7.48 16.30 15.59
N PRO A 803 8.45 17.08 16.15
CA PRO A 803 9.41 17.79 15.30
C PRO A 803 10.27 16.87 14.45
N GLU A 804 10.69 15.72 15.00
CA GLU A 804 11.48 14.73 14.26
C GLU A 804 10.63 14.03 13.18
N TYR A 805 9.38 13.73 13.50
CA TYR A 805 8.45 13.17 12.54
C TYR A 805 8.18 14.12 11.37
N GLN A 806 8.01 15.42 11.65
CA GLN A 806 7.85 16.46 10.63
C GLN A 806 9.10 16.63 9.78
N LEU A 807 10.29 16.54 10.41
CA LEU A 807 11.56 16.56 9.68
C LEU A 807 11.68 15.36 8.72
N GLY A 808 11.38 14.15 9.19
CA GLY A 808 11.36 12.94 8.35
C GLY A 808 10.40 13.07 7.16
N TRP A 809 9.24 13.70 7.37
CA TRP A 809 8.30 13.99 6.28
C TRP A 809 8.86 14.99 5.27
N ALA A 810 9.42 16.10 5.73
CA ALA A 810 10.04 17.07 4.87
C ALA A 810 11.19 16.46 4.05
N GLU A 811 11.99 15.57 4.66
CA GLU A 811 13.03 14.83 3.95
C GLU A 811 12.46 13.89 2.88
N ASN A 812 11.39 13.17 3.17
CA ASN A 812 10.75 12.28 2.20
C ASN A 812 10.14 13.09 1.05
N ASN A 813 9.46 14.20 1.34
CA ASN A 813 8.95 15.12 0.32
C ASN A 813 10.08 15.67 -0.56
N ARG A 814 11.16 16.13 0.05
CA ARG A 814 12.36 16.59 -0.67
C ARG A 814 12.94 15.50 -1.58
N ARG A 815 13.12 14.29 -1.05
CA ARG A 815 13.62 13.15 -1.84
C ARG A 815 12.67 12.80 -2.97
N GLY A 816 11.36 12.76 -2.72
CA GLY A 816 10.35 12.52 -3.73
C GLY A 816 10.42 13.54 -4.87
N VAL A 817 10.47 14.83 -4.55
CA VAL A 817 10.61 15.91 -5.55
C VAL A 817 11.92 15.77 -6.32
N LEU A 818 13.06 15.65 -5.64
CA LEU A 818 14.37 15.57 -6.30
C LEU A 818 14.49 14.33 -7.21
N ASN A 819 13.87 13.21 -6.86
CA ASN A 819 13.86 11.98 -7.66
C ASN A 819 13.18 12.17 -9.04
N HIS A 820 12.24 13.12 -9.17
CA HIS A 820 11.53 13.39 -10.42
C HIS A 820 12.10 14.54 -11.23
N LEU A 821 13.00 15.34 -10.67
CA LEU A 821 13.58 16.47 -11.39
C LEU A 821 14.33 16.06 -12.65
N SER A 822 14.90 14.87 -12.73
CA SER A 822 15.57 14.36 -13.94
C SER A 822 14.58 14.17 -15.10
N MET A 823 13.38 13.62 -14.81
CA MET A 823 12.31 13.44 -15.80
C MET A 823 11.81 14.80 -16.29
N LEU A 824 11.55 15.74 -15.38
CA LEU A 824 11.11 17.10 -15.71
C LEU A 824 12.22 17.85 -16.48
N SER A 825 13.48 17.69 -16.10
CA SER A 825 14.63 18.31 -16.76
C SER A 825 14.80 17.82 -18.20
N SER A 826 14.53 16.53 -18.44
CA SER A 826 14.57 15.95 -19.79
C SER A 826 13.49 16.56 -20.70
N VAL A 827 12.28 16.78 -20.17
CA VAL A 827 11.19 17.44 -20.89
C VAL A 827 11.49 18.93 -21.08
N ALA A 828 12.03 19.62 -20.06
CA ALA A 828 12.46 21.01 -20.16
C ALA A 828 13.48 21.22 -21.27
N ARG A 829 14.51 20.37 -21.30
CA ARG A 829 15.54 20.41 -22.33
C ARG A 829 14.99 20.25 -23.74
N ALA A 830 14.01 19.36 -23.93
CA ALA A 830 13.33 19.18 -25.21
C ALA A 830 12.43 20.36 -25.56
N ALA A 831 11.75 20.94 -24.58
CA ALA A 831 10.88 22.12 -24.78
C ALA A 831 11.70 23.33 -25.19
N VAL A 832 12.79 23.63 -24.49
CA VAL A 832 13.69 24.75 -24.82
C VAL A 832 14.42 24.52 -26.15
N ALA A 833 14.74 23.26 -26.50
CA ALA A 833 15.35 22.95 -27.80
C ALA A 833 14.40 23.28 -28.96
N ALA A 834 13.10 23.12 -28.77
CA ALA A 834 12.07 23.45 -29.77
C ALA A 834 11.64 24.93 -29.74
N ASP A 835 11.62 25.50 -28.55
CA ASP A 835 11.24 26.92 -28.33
C ASP A 835 12.22 27.60 -27.35
N PRO A 836 13.30 28.20 -27.86
CA PRO A 836 14.27 28.92 -27.03
C PRO A 836 13.70 30.17 -26.32
N ASP A 837 12.55 30.66 -26.72
CA ASP A 837 11.95 31.86 -26.14
C ASP A 837 11.37 31.57 -24.74
N LEU A 838 11.15 30.29 -24.39
CA LEU A 838 10.83 29.87 -23.03
C LEU A 838 11.86 30.35 -21.98
N LEU A 839 13.11 30.55 -22.35
CA LEU A 839 14.14 31.11 -21.48
C LEU A 839 13.97 32.61 -21.16
N LYS A 840 13.13 33.30 -21.92
CA LYS A 840 12.80 34.73 -21.73
C LYS A 840 11.57 34.91 -20.83
N GLU A 841 10.79 33.85 -20.63
CA GLU A 841 9.62 33.86 -19.79
C GLU A 841 9.96 33.84 -18.30
N ASP A 842 8.97 34.13 -17.45
CA ASP A 842 9.10 33.87 -16.02
C ASP A 842 9.38 32.39 -15.78
N SER A 843 10.41 32.09 -14.99
CA SER A 843 10.89 30.71 -14.80
C SER A 843 9.85 29.78 -14.17
N ALA A 844 8.90 30.33 -13.37
CA ALA A 844 7.83 29.53 -12.77
C ALA A 844 6.69 29.27 -13.76
N LEU A 845 6.39 30.22 -14.66
CA LEU A 845 5.40 30.01 -15.72
C LEU A 845 5.91 29.01 -16.74
N ALA A 846 7.16 29.13 -17.20
CA ALA A 846 7.81 28.18 -18.07
C ALA A 846 7.89 26.79 -17.40
N GLY A 847 8.24 26.74 -16.11
CA GLY A 847 8.26 25.50 -15.33
C GLY A 847 6.89 24.81 -15.27
N ALA A 848 5.82 25.58 -15.06
CA ALA A 848 4.45 25.04 -15.04
C ALA A 848 4.03 24.47 -16.42
N SER A 849 4.38 25.14 -17.53
CA SER A 849 4.13 24.63 -18.88
C SER A 849 4.85 23.31 -19.14
N ILE A 850 6.10 23.20 -18.71
CA ILE A 850 6.91 21.97 -18.84
C ILE A 850 6.30 20.82 -18.03
N VAL A 851 5.82 21.11 -16.81
CA VAL A 851 5.15 20.11 -15.97
C VAL A 851 3.92 19.53 -16.68
N ILE A 852 3.08 20.37 -17.29
CA ILE A 852 1.91 19.93 -18.07
C ILE A 852 2.32 18.99 -19.21
N GLN A 853 3.40 19.30 -19.94
CA GLN A 853 3.91 18.43 -21.00
C GLN A 853 4.41 17.09 -20.44
N ALA A 854 5.12 17.12 -19.30
CA ALA A 854 5.60 15.93 -18.62
C ALA A 854 4.44 15.06 -18.10
N GLU A 855 3.41 15.67 -17.54
CA GLU A 855 2.18 14.97 -17.09
C GLU A 855 1.49 14.23 -18.23
N SER A 856 1.42 14.84 -19.41
CA SER A 856 0.87 14.20 -20.62
C SER A 856 1.73 13.01 -21.07
N LEU A 857 3.05 13.16 -21.09
CA LEU A 857 3.99 12.13 -21.53
C LEU A 857 4.02 10.92 -20.58
N TYR A 858 4.01 11.17 -19.26
CA TYR A 858 4.16 10.13 -18.25
C TYR A 858 2.84 9.60 -17.67
N GLY A 859 1.73 10.27 -17.93
CA GLY A 859 0.40 9.88 -17.43
C GLY A 859 0.25 10.00 -15.92
N VAL A 860 1.04 10.89 -15.27
CA VAL A 860 1.01 11.15 -13.82
C VAL A 860 1.07 12.65 -13.57
N LYS A 861 0.51 13.12 -12.46
CA LYS A 861 0.72 14.50 -11.98
C LYS A 861 2.00 14.59 -11.16
N PHE A 862 2.78 15.64 -11.39
CA PHE A 862 3.94 15.98 -10.58
C PHE A 862 3.55 16.97 -9.48
N LEU A 863 3.73 16.56 -8.23
CA LEU A 863 3.33 17.34 -7.06
C LEU A 863 4.50 18.23 -6.62
N PRO A 864 4.32 19.55 -6.55
CA PRO A 864 5.40 20.45 -6.12
C PRO A 864 5.58 20.49 -4.60
N ALA A 865 5.13 19.54 -3.85
CA ALA A 865 5.21 19.39 -2.39
C ALA A 865 5.46 20.69 -1.58
N ASP A 866 4.92 20.79 -0.39
CA ASP A 866 5.14 21.91 0.57
C ASP A 866 4.92 23.33 0.02
N GLY A 867 4.01 23.48 -0.97
CA GLY A 867 3.68 24.76 -1.58
C GLY A 867 4.77 25.35 -2.51
N GLY A 868 5.76 24.52 -2.88
CA GLY A 868 6.82 24.90 -3.82
C GLY A 868 6.33 25.06 -5.25
N LYS A 869 7.25 25.43 -6.16
CA LYS A 869 7.03 25.58 -7.60
C LYS A 869 8.21 24.96 -8.36
N TYR A 870 7.92 24.41 -9.53
CA TYR A 870 8.97 24.02 -10.47
C TYR A 870 9.42 25.22 -11.29
N LEU A 871 10.73 25.41 -11.39
CA LEU A 871 11.37 26.56 -12.02
C LEU A 871 12.27 26.08 -13.16
N LEU A 872 12.13 26.66 -14.35
CA LEU A 872 13.04 26.41 -15.45
C LEU A 872 14.42 27.01 -15.13
N ALA A 873 15.48 26.21 -15.24
CA ALA A 873 16.86 26.67 -15.09
C ALA A 873 17.28 27.58 -16.26
N ARG A 874 18.13 28.57 -15.98
CA ARG A 874 18.58 29.56 -16.98
C ARG A 874 19.32 28.96 -18.16
N ASP A 875 19.98 27.81 -17.98
CA ASP A 875 20.68 27.09 -19.03
C ASP A 875 19.76 26.26 -19.95
N GLY A 876 18.48 26.20 -19.64
CA GLY A 876 17.48 25.40 -20.36
C GLY A 876 17.65 23.89 -20.25
N LYS A 877 18.59 23.41 -19.42
CA LYS A 877 18.89 21.99 -19.30
C LYS A 877 18.21 21.31 -18.11
N GLY A 878 17.62 22.09 -17.20
CA GLY A 878 17.10 21.53 -15.98
C GLY A 878 15.89 22.24 -15.42
N ILE A 879 15.23 21.54 -14.50
CA ILE A 879 14.19 22.06 -13.62
C ILE A 879 14.73 22.06 -12.19
N ALA A 880 14.46 23.12 -11.46
CA ALA A 880 14.70 23.23 -10.03
C ALA A 880 13.37 23.37 -9.29
N HIS A 881 13.36 23.00 -8.04
CA HIS A 881 12.25 23.25 -7.13
C HIS A 881 12.52 24.49 -6.29
N SER A 882 11.57 25.39 -6.15
CA SER A 882 11.75 26.69 -5.47
C SER A 882 12.22 26.53 -4.02
N ILE A 883 11.82 25.47 -3.33
CA ILE A 883 12.18 25.17 -1.94
C ILE A 883 13.41 24.24 -1.87
N TYR A 884 13.38 23.14 -2.60
CA TYR A 884 14.35 22.05 -2.46
C TYR A 884 15.54 22.14 -3.41
N GLY A 885 15.58 23.17 -4.26
CA GLY A 885 16.69 23.38 -5.19
C GLY A 885 16.67 22.44 -6.39
N SER A 886 17.87 22.07 -6.88
CA SER A 886 18.06 21.13 -7.98
C SER A 886 18.83 19.89 -7.52
N GLN A 887 18.99 18.92 -8.40
CA GLN A 887 19.80 17.74 -8.10
C GLN A 887 21.28 18.08 -7.88
N GLY A 888 21.82 19.10 -8.59
CA GLY A 888 23.19 19.57 -8.42
C GLY A 888 23.39 20.53 -7.24
N ASP A 889 22.33 21.16 -6.76
CA ASP A 889 22.30 22.07 -5.60
C ASP A 889 21.05 21.77 -4.75
N PRO A 890 21.00 20.58 -4.08
CA PRO A 890 19.88 20.22 -3.26
C PRO A 890 19.86 21.03 -1.96
N ARG A 891 18.72 21.65 -1.66
CA ARG A 891 18.51 22.42 -0.45
C ARG A 891 17.71 21.63 0.58
N GLN A 892 17.98 21.88 1.85
CA GLN A 892 17.22 21.33 2.97
C GLN A 892 16.60 22.47 3.76
N HIS A 893 15.31 22.33 4.07
CA HIS A 893 14.66 23.27 4.99
C HIS A 893 15.09 22.98 6.44
N ALA A 894 15.42 24.00 7.19
CA ALA A 894 15.78 23.89 8.60
C ALA A 894 14.58 23.59 9.51
N ALA A 895 13.36 23.85 9.06
CA ALA A 895 12.14 23.54 9.78
C ALA A 895 11.02 23.22 8.79
N PRO A 896 10.07 22.33 9.16
CA PRO A 896 8.89 22.10 8.35
C PRO A 896 8.11 23.42 8.19
N THR A 897 7.73 23.74 6.96
CA THR A 897 6.91 24.91 6.67
C THR A 897 5.52 24.69 7.30
N SER A 898 5.19 25.50 8.30
CA SER A 898 3.82 25.58 8.80
C SER A 898 2.92 26.06 7.65
N GLY A 899 1.90 25.28 7.29
CA GLY A 899 0.88 25.66 6.31
C GLY A 899 0.85 24.87 5.01
N GLY A 900 1.55 23.72 4.89
CA GLY A 900 1.33 22.78 3.80
C GLY A 900 0.10 21.91 4.06
N GLU A 901 -0.52 21.36 3.00
CA GLU A 901 -1.69 20.45 3.09
C GLU A 901 -1.48 19.30 4.10
N HIS A 902 -0.24 18.85 4.29
CA HIS A 902 0.12 17.78 5.22
C HIS A 902 0.17 18.22 6.68
N ALA A 903 0.52 19.48 6.96
CA ALA A 903 0.47 20.03 8.32
C ALA A 903 -0.98 20.11 8.80
N ASP A 904 -1.93 20.44 7.91
CA ASP A 904 -3.35 20.47 8.20
C ASP A 904 -3.93 19.08 8.46
N LEU A 905 -3.47 18.07 7.73
CA LEU A 905 -3.85 16.66 7.97
C LEU A 905 -3.48 16.21 9.38
N LEU A 906 -2.24 16.45 9.82
CA LEU A 906 -1.79 16.11 11.17
C LEU A 906 -2.50 16.93 12.25
N SER A 907 -2.73 18.22 12.00
CA SER A 907 -3.40 19.09 12.96
C SER A 907 -4.84 18.65 13.24
N GLY A 908 -5.52 18.10 12.23
CA GLY A 908 -6.86 17.52 12.33
C GLY A 908 -6.93 16.10 12.90
N PHE A 909 -5.78 15.44 13.12
CA PHE A 909 -5.73 14.04 13.53
C PHE A 909 -5.65 13.92 15.06
N ALA A 910 -6.64 13.28 15.70
CA ALA A 910 -6.70 13.09 17.14
C ALA A 910 -6.19 11.69 17.55
N GLY A 911 -6.50 10.64 16.80
CA GLY A 911 -6.08 9.30 17.10
C GLY A 911 -6.40 8.28 16.03
N ALA A 912 -5.75 7.13 16.07
CA ALA A 912 -6.13 5.97 15.29
C ALA A 912 -6.06 4.70 16.15
N THR A 913 -7.05 3.83 15.96
CA THR A 913 -7.10 2.51 16.58
C THR A 913 -7.40 1.49 15.47
N ALA A 914 -6.58 0.45 15.39
CA ALA A 914 -6.84 -0.69 14.54
C ALA A 914 -6.96 -1.95 15.40
N GLU A 915 -8.05 -2.69 15.21
CA GLU A 915 -8.44 -3.85 15.99
C GLU A 915 -8.57 -5.05 15.06
N LEU A 916 -8.04 -6.19 15.48
CA LEU A 916 -8.05 -7.42 14.72
C LEU A 916 -8.70 -8.53 15.51
N THR A 917 -9.72 -9.17 14.93
CA THR A 917 -10.44 -10.29 15.51
C THR A 917 -10.43 -11.47 14.55
N PHE A 918 -10.02 -12.64 15.02
CA PHE A 918 -10.15 -13.88 14.27
C PHE A 918 -11.49 -14.51 14.58
N LEU A 919 -12.27 -14.77 13.54
CA LEU A 919 -13.53 -15.49 13.57
C LEU A 919 -13.26 -16.99 13.37
N GLU A 920 -14.23 -17.86 13.64
CA GLU A 920 -14.09 -19.30 13.37
C GLU A 920 -13.71 -19.56 11.89
N ASP A 921 -14.25 -18.75 10.98
CA ASP A 921 -14.09 -18.91 9.54
C ASP A 921 -13.43 -17.70 8.85
N GLY A 922 -12.80 -16.77 9.60
CA GLY A 922 -12.24 -15.61 8.92
C GLY A 922 -11.60 -14.53 9.78
N LEU A 923 -11.41 -13.37 9.17
CA LEU A 923 -10.80 -12.19 9.74
C LEU A 923 -11.81 -11.04 9.81
N HIS A 924 -11.87 -10.37 10.94
CA HIS A 924 -12.55 -9.09 11.12
C HIS A 924 -11.56 -8.03 11.61
N ALA A 925 -11.34 -7.02 10.79
CA ALA A 925 -10.46 -5.89 11.10
C ALA A 925 -11.31 -4.61 11.20
N VAL A 926 -11.02 -3.77 12.20
CA VAL A 926 -11.70 -2.50 12.42
C VAL A 926 -10.66 -1.39 12.54
N LEU A 927 -10.68 -0.45 11.62
CA LEU A 927 -9.88 0.78 11.69
C LEU A 927 -10.78 1.94 12.12
N THR A 928 -10.38 2.64 13.16
CA THR A 928 -11.02 3.88 13.61
C THR A 928 -10.00 5.00 13.60
N ILE A 929 -10.31 6.10 12.89
CA ILE A 929 -9.52 7.33 12.89
C ILE A 929 -10.36 8.42 13.53
N GLU A 930 -9.81 9.06 14.54
CA GLU A 930 -10.44 10.16 15.27
C GLU A 930 -9.89 11.49 14.79
N ARG A 931 -10.79 12.48 14.60
CA ARG A 931 -10.46 13.83 14.18
C ARG A 931 -10.71 14.80 15.33
N LYS A 932 -9.94 15.90 15.38
CA LYS A 932 -10.12 16.98 16.37
C LYS A 932 -11.39 17.78 16.12
#